data_020e5aa513c6356b7c6615ad9a7fc3e8
#
_entry.id   020e5aa513c6356b7c6615ad9a7fc3e8
#
_cell.length_a   1.000
_cell.length_b   1.000
_cell.length_c   1.000
_cell.angle_alpha   90.00
_cell.angle_beta   90.00
_cell.angle_gamma   90.00
#
_symmetry.space_group_name_H-M   'P 1'
#
loop_
_entity.id
_entity.type
_entity.pdbx_description
1 polymer ?
#
loop_
_entity_poly.entity_id
_entity_poly.type
_entity_poly.pdbx_seq_one_letter_code
_entity_poly.pdbx_strand_id
1 'polypeptide(L)'
;MTTATIPTQPAFLKKNLFLGITPAFLLVIVLMAVSFGVHMVNIDSIGDANSYYTAAVEAMLKSWSNFFFVAAEPGGSVTVDKPPLGLWIEAVFAYFLGVSGFSVSLPNILAGVLSIPLLYVMVKKYAGELAGLLAAFVMAFTPVFVATNRNNTMDGMLVFFLLMAAWAFIKATEDGKLRWLLLGGFIVGLGFNIKMMQAFLPLPAFYALYFFGSKEGWIRKTINLGIATVLLLAVSLSWAIVVDLTPADSRPYIGSSENNTVMGLIFGHNGASRLGNTGLGGNGGPQNGTPPTAPQPFDQTQGGPGQTTDQATQPQQNATNAGGPPQEALTACEGSTQGAACSFEMPFGTVNGSCIIPLNSNELACAPQQGQAAPNNQQNGQDNRQGPPQAALDACSTSTQGDACSFTLQNGNTINGSCITPPNSSELACAPQGMNPQQNGQGPDGGPGGTPFSQETGTPGVFRFFTSPLSKQMSWLLPFALISVVLALFAGKIRLPLESAVHKALVVWGGWLLTCVVFFSMVSGIFHSYYAIMLAPALGAMVGIGFAQLWSWGGDKKWIGAVLIGASAVTLAFQLFASYQYGEQSWWMLLAVILFAVGTLSMFFVKRAAYLSLLASMLIIPMYWTLMTVSTHGNQSLPTAYTGSNSQQQNGPNAPRPQGDGGPNSNDSSEMLTYLQANTQDVEYLVAVPSSQQGSSWVIQTGRPVLYMGGFGGQDDVVSVEDLAEMVANGELRYVLYGGDRGNKEDIANWLASSCSVVSEFSNQSNGQNQAQGPDGGGPNQASTLYMCK
;
A
#
# COMPACT_ATOMS: atom_id res chain seq x y z
N MET A 1 19.36 46.85 2.39
CA MET A 1 19.28 45.59 3.21
C MET A 1 17.85 45.39 3.60
N THR A 2 17.03 44.75 2.79
CA THR A 2 15.67 44.35 3.19
C THR A 2 15.76 42.91 3.76
N THR A 3 15.90 42.81 5.08
CA THR A 3 15.62 41.59 5.79
C THR A 3 14.22 41.15 5.37
N ALA A 4 14.11 39.95 4.85
CA ALA A 4 12.79 39.35 4.54
C ALA A 4 11.96 39.34 5.84
N THR A 5 11.13 40.36 6.01
CA THR A 5 10.25 40.51 7.17
C THR A 5 9.20 39.40 7.14
N ILE A 6 9.00 38.74 8.30
CA ILE A 6 7.87 37.83 8.53
C ILE A 6 6.59 38.56 8.07
N PRO A 7 5.69 37.87 7.31
CA PRO A 7 4.48 38.49 6.77
C PRO A 7 3.70 39.28 7.83
N THR A 8 3.23 40.47 7.46
CA THR A 8 2.39 41.30 8.35
C THR A 8 1.12 40.54 8.72
N GLN A 9 0.93 40.32 10.00
CA GLN A 9 -0.11 39.43 10.53
C GLN A 9 -1.24 40.22 11.16
N PRO A 10 -2.44 39.65 11.28
CA PRO A 10 -3.52 40.25 12.06
C PRO A 10 -3.07 40.52 13.49
N ALA A 11 -3.03 41.77 13.89
CA ALA A 11 -2.47 42.17 15.18
C ALA A 11 -3.15 41.50 16.38
N PHE A 12 -4.43 41.13 16.26
CA PHE A 12 -5.19 40.50 17.32
C PHE A 12 -4.66 39.11 17.68
N LEU A 13 -4.06 38.36 16.74
CA LEU A 13 -3.51 37.01 17.00
C LEU A 13 -2.32 37.02 17.96
N LYS A 14 -1.63 38.15 18.07
CA LYS A 14 -0.44 38.34 18.95
C LYS A 14 -0.77 39.03 20.29
N LYS A 15 -1.99 39.52 20.49
CA LYS A 15 -2.37 40.20 21.69
C LYS A 15 -2.41 39.23 22.87
N ASN A 16 -1.65 39.52 23.95
CA ASN A 16 -1.74 38.73 25.18
C ASN A 16 -3.14 38.94 25.80
N LEU A 17 -3.86 37.85 26.02
CA LEU A 17 -5.17 37.86 26.68
C LEU A 17 -5.03 37.77 28.19
N PHE A 18 -4.45 36.69 28.70
CA PHE A 18 -4.27 36.41 30.15
C PHE A 18 -3.12 35.41 30.30
N LEU A 19 -2.26 35.55 31.30
CA LEU A 19 -1.11 34.67 31.61
C LEU A 19 -0.18 34.40 30.41
N GLY A 20 -0.04 35.33 29.47
CA GLY A 20 0.80 35.15 28.27
C GLY A 20 0.16 34.34 27.16
N ILE A 21 -1.08 33.88 27.32
CA ILE A 21 -1.84 33.16 26.30
C ILE A 21 -2.28 34.13 25.20
N THR A 22 -1.96 33.77 23.93
CA THR A 22 -2.42 34.53 22.77
C THR A 22 -3.68 33.89 22.17
N PRO A 23 -4.54 34.64 21.45
CA PRO A 23 -5.66 34.07 20.71
C PRO A 23 -5.25 32.95 19.76
N ALA A 24 -4.07 33.08 19.13
CA ALA A 24 -3.56 32.05 18.24
C ALA A 24 -3.30 30.74 19.00
N PHE A 25 -2.72 30.80 20.21
CA PHE A 25 -2.49 29.59 21.01
C PHE A 25 -3.81 28.97 21.50
N LEU A 26 -4.78 29.80 21.91
CA LEU A 26 -6.12 29.32 22.29
C LEU A 26 -6.80 28.61 21.09
N LEU A 27 -6.70 29.16 19.87
CA LEU A 27 -7.24 28.53 18.68
C LEU A 27 -6.58 27.18 18.40
N VAL A 28 -5.28 27.01 18.67
CA VAL A 28 -4.60 25.70 18.55
C VAL A 28 -5.18 24.70 19.56
N ILE A 29 -5.40 25.10 20.80
CA ILE A 29 -6.02 24.23 21.81
C ILE A 29 -7.43 23.81 21.39
N VAL A 30 -8.23 24.77 20.91
CA VAL A 30 -9.57 24.48 20.36
C VAL A 30 -9.48 23.52 19.18
N LEU A 31 -8.53 23.74 18.28
CA LEU A 31 -8.33 22.86 17.11
C LEU A 31 -7.92 21.45 17.54
N MET A 32 -7.06 21.32 18.56
CA MET A 32 -6.71 20.00 19.12
C MET A 32 -7.95 19.29 19.69
N ALA A 33 -8.77 20.01 20.47
CA ALA A 33 -10.00 19.47 21.05
C ALA A 33 -11.01 19.05 19.96
N VAL A 34 -11.20 19.89 18.95
CA VAL A 34 -12.06 19.58 17.80
C VAL A 34 -11.51 18.38 17.03
N SER A 35 -10.22 18.35 16.75
CA SER A 35 -9.58 17.22 16.06
C SER A 35 -9.74 15.93 16.85
N PHE A 36 -9.50 15.95 18.16
CA PHE A 36 -9.75 14.78 19.01
C PHE A 36 -11.22 14.35 18.93
N GLY A 37 -12.17 15.29 19.05
CA GLY A 37 -13.59 15.00 18.91
C GLY A 37 -13.94 14.37 17.55
N VAL A 38 -13.37 14.89 16.45
CA VAL A 38 -13.54 14.31 15.09
C VAL A 38 -13.02 12.87 15.04
N HIS A 39 -11.87 12.58 15.67
CA HIS A 39 -11.36 11.20 15.71
C HIS A 39 -12.24 10.27 16.55
N MET A 40 -12.99 10.79 17.54
CA MET A 40 -13.89 10.02 18.39
C MET A 40 -15.28 9.79 17.76
N VAL A 41 -15.68 10.57 16.75
CA VAL A 41 -16.98 10.37 16.09
C VAL A 41 -17.08 8.95 15.53
N ASN A 42 -18.12 8.23 15.95
CA ASN A 42 -18.39 6.87 15.47
C ASN A 42 -17.15 5.93 15.57
N ILE A 43 -16.38 6.05 16.66
CA ILE A 43 -15.13 5.28 16.83
C ILE A 43 -15.37 3.77 16.88
N ASP A 44 -16.51 3.33 17.41
CA ASP A 44 -16.86 1.90 17.49
C ASP A 44 -16.98 1.23 16.12
N SER A 45 -17.19 2.03 15.04
CA SER A 45 -17.28 1.51 13.68
C SER A 45 -15.95 0.96 13.14
N ILE A 46 -14.83 1.21 13.81
CA ILE A 46 -13.53 0.65 13.40
C ILE A 46 -13.41 -0.85 13.78
N GLY A 47 -14.33 -1.40 14.62
CA GLY A 47 -14.28 -2.79 15.07
C GLY A 47 -12.94 -3.13 15.72
N ASP A 48 -12.27 -4.15 15.23
CA ASP A 48 -10.94 -4.56 15.68
C ASP A 48 -9.81 -3.74 15.05
N ALA A 49 -10.12 -2.68 14.30
CA ALA A 49 -9.18 -1.93 13.49
C ALA A 49 -8.47 -2.86 12.46
N ASN A 50 -7.14 -2.82 12.34
CA ASN A 50 -6.44 -3.84 11.57
C ASN A 50 -6.30 -5.10 12.42
N SER A 51 -7.13 -6.10 12.18
CA SER A 51 -7.22 -7.32 12.98
C SER A 51 -5.89 -8.07 13.09
N TYR A 52 -5.06 -8.05 12.04
CA TYR A 52 -3.73 -8.67 12.08
C TYR A 52 -2.82 -8.04 13.14
N TYR A 53 -2.76 -6.71 13.19
CA TYR A 53 -1.95 -6.03 14.22
C TYR A 53 -2.60 -6.09 15.59
N THR A 54 -3.92 -6.11 15.67
CA THR A 54 -4.64 -6.27 16.94
C THR A 54 -4.42 -7.65 17.54
N ALA A 55 -4.44 -8.72 16.72
CA ALA A 55 -4.08 -10.07 17.13
C ALA A 55 -2.62 -10.16 17.61
N ALA A 56 -1.69 -9.47 16.91
CA ALA A 56 -0.29 -9.38 17.35
C ALA A 56 -0.15 -8.66 18.70
N VAL A 57 -0.92 -7.61 18.95
CA VAL A 57 -0.95 -6.96 20.27
C VAL A 57 -1.45 -7.92 21.34
N GLU A 58 -2.51 -8.70 21.07
CA GLU A 58 -2.98 -9.76 21.99
C GLU A 58 -1.86 -10.79 22.27
N ALA A 59 -1.14 -11.23 21.22
CA ALA A 59 -0.01 -12.13 21.33
C ALA A 59 1.13 -11.55 22.18
N MET A 60 1.49 -10.30 21.97
CA MET A 60 2.55 -9.62 22.71
C MET A 60 2.27 -9.49 24.20
N LEU A 61 1.01 -9.47 24.63
CA LEU A 61 0.63 -9.42 26.04
C LEU A 61 0.75 -10.78 26.74
N LYS A 62 0.97 -11.88 26.02
CA LYS A 62 1.10 -13.24 26.62
C LYS A 62 2.50 -13.53 27.15
N SER A 63 3.56 -13.06 26.50
CA SER A 63 4.93 -13.31 26.91
C SER A 63 5.89 -12.21 26.52
N TRP A 64 7.05 -12.12 27.24
CA TRP A 64 8.12 -11.20 26.88
C TRP A 64 8.78 -11.55 25.55
N SER A 65 8.83 -12.84 25.18
CA SER A 65 9.31 -13.28 23.87
C SER A 65 8.43 -12.73 22.77
N ASN A 66 7.12 -12.94 22.86
CA ASN A 66 6.15 -12.42 21.89
C ASN A 66 6.19 -10.89 21.79
N PHE A 67 6.35 -10.20 22.93
CA PHE A 67 6.49 -8.74 22.95
C PHE A 67 7.76 -8.28 22.24
N PHE A 68 8.91 -8.88 22.54
CA PHE A 68 10.20 -8.45 21.98
C PHE A 68 10.28 -8.75 20.47
N PHE A 69 9.86 -9.95 20.05
CA PHE A 69 9.90 -10.41 18.66
C PHE A 69 8.70 -9.96 17.84
N VAL A 70 7.70 -9.30 18.46
CA VAL A 70 6.43 -8.87 17.81
C VAL A 70 5.71 -10.03 17.13
N ALA A 71 5.48 -11.11 17.89
CA ALA A 71 4.77 -12.28 17.39
C ALA A 71 3.36 -11.94 16.89
N ALA A 72 2.95 -12.52 15.78
CA ALA A 72 1.67 -12.27 15.13
C ALA A 72 0.50 -13.02 15.81
N GLU A 73 0.81 -14.06 16.58
CA GLU A 73 -0.17 -14.90 17.31
C GLU A 73 0.43 -15.41 18.63
N PRO A 74 -0.41 -15.83 19.63
CA PRO A 74 0.04 -16.14 20.97
C PRO A 74 1.04 -17.30 21.11
N GLY A 75 1.04 -18.28 20.21
CA GLY A 75 2.01 -19.39 20.22
C GLY A 75 3.42 -18.96 19.80
N GLY A 76 3.55 -17.80 19.15
CA GLY A 76 4.85 -17.24 18.78
C GLY A 76 5.50 -17.91 17.58
N SER A 77 4.71 -18.51 16.67
CA SER A 77 5.25 -19.19 15.49
C SER A 77 5.87 -18.25 14.46
N VAL A 78 5.31 -17.06 14.30
CA VAL A 78 5.71 -16.09 13.27
C VAL A 78 5.60 -14.66 13.79
N THR A 79 6.50 -13.77 13.31
CA THR A 79 6.44 -12.33 13.61
C THR A 79 5.50 -11.60 12.66
N VAL A 80 5.09 -10.37 13.02
CA VAL A 80 4.50 -9.45 12.04
C VAL A 80 5.54 -8.97 11.03
N ASP A 81 5.06 -8.44 9.91
CA ASP A 81 5.85 -7.85 8.82
C ASP A 81 6.34 -6.41 9.11
N LYS A 82 6.30 -5.97 10.36
CA LYS A 82 6.62 -4.60 10.80
C LYS A 82 7.64 -4.57 11.93
N PRO A 83 8.40 -3.47 12.07
CA PRO A 83 9.30 -3.27 13.18
C PRO A 83 8.54 -2.98 14.48
N PRO A 84 9.20 -3.09 15.66
CA PRO A 84 8.52 -3.28 16.92
C PRO A 84 7.89 -2.03 17.55
N LEU A 85 8.50 -0.83 17.40
CA LEU A 85 8.23 0.30 18.27
C LEU A 85 6.76 0.78 18.22
N GLY A 86 6.14 0.76 17.04
CA GLY A 86 4.73 1.12 16.89
C GLY A 86 3.82 0.17 17.67
N LEU A 87 4.01 -1.12 17.47
CA LEU A 87 3.23 -2.17 18.12
C LEU A 87 3.53 -2.26 19.63
N TRP A 88 4.78 -2.01 20.07
CA TRP A 88 5.09 -1.92 21.50
C TRP A 88 4.30 -0.80 22.18
N ILE A 89 4.17 0.37 21.54
CA ILE A 89 3.37 1.47 22.06
C ILE A 89 1.89 1.06 22.14
N GLU A 90 1.36 0.41 21.09
CA GLU A 90 -0.02 -0.09 21.07
C GLU A 90 -0.26 -1.14 22.16
N ALA A 91 0.67 -2.07 22.35
CA ALA A 91 0.61 -3.09 23.39
C ALA A 91 0.61 -2.47 24.82
N VAL A 92 1.37 -1.40 25.04
CA VAL A 92 1.33 -0.67 26.33
C VAL A 92 -0.06 -0.10 26.59
N PHE A 93 -0.71 0.52 25.60
CA PHE A 93 -2.07 1.04 25.76
C PHE A 93 -3.08 -0.09 25.97
N ALA A 94 -2.96 -1.17 25.21
CA ALA A 94 -3.83 -2.34 25.33
C ALA A 94 -3.66 -3.06 26.70
N TYR A 95 -2.46 -3.05 27.28
CA TYR A 95 -2.22 -3.59 28.62
C TYR A 95 -3.07 -2.91 29.68
N PHE A 96 -3.25 -1.58 29.60
CA PHE A 96 -4.05 -0.83 30.58
C PHE A 96 -5.54 -0.77 30.25
N LEU A 97 -5.92 -0.82 28.97
CA LEU A 97 -7.29 -0.58 28.52
C LEU A 97 -8.01 -1.86 28.04
N GLY A 98 -7.31 -2.99 28.02
CA GLY A 98 -7.76 -4.21 27.34
C GLY A 98 -7.51 -4.15 25.84
N VAL A 99 -7.44 -5.30 25.15
CA VAL A 99 -7.25 -5.38 23.72
C VAL A 99 -8.57 -5.10 23.01
N SER A 100 -8.60 -4.08 22.19
CA SER A 100 -9.74 -3.67 21.35
C SER A 100 -9.25 -2.74 20.24
N GLY A 101 -10.01 -2.61 19.16
CA GLY A 101 -9.67 -1.67 18.08
C GLY A 101 -9.48 -0.24 18.59
N PHE A 102 -10.25 0.18 19.60
CA PHE A 102 -10.08 1.49 20.24
C PHE A 102 -8.71 1.61 20.95
N SER A 103 -8.36 0.67 21.82
CA SER A 103 -7.14 0.76 22.63
C SER A 103 -5.88 0.73 21.78
N VAL A 104 -5.85 -0.06 20.71
CA VAL A 104 -4.71 -0.14 19.79
C VAL A 104 -4.63 1.06 18.85
N SER A 105 -5.76 1.72 18.54
CA SER A 105 -5.77 2.93 17.69
C SER A 105 -5.53 4.22 18.49
N LEU A 106 -5.77 4.22 19.80
CA LEU A 106 -5.64 5.42 20.64
C LEU A 106 -4.25 6.07 20.60
N PRO A 107 -3.12 5.34 20.57
CA PRO A 107 -1.79 5.95 20.41
C PRO A 107 -1.66 6.75 19.12
N ASN A 108 -2.20 6.25 18.00
CA ASN A 108 -2.20 6.95 16.71
C ASN A 108 -3.07 8.20 16.75
N ILE A 109 -4.26 8.13 17.36
CA ILE A 109 -5.14 9.29 17.57
C ILE A 109 -4.42 10.38 18.35
N LEU A 110 -3.78 10.02 19.47
CA LEU A 110 -3.04 10.97 20.31
C LEU A 110 -1.83 11.55 19.56
N ALA A 111 -1.09 10.74 18.82
CA ALA A 111 0.01 11.20 17.98
C ALA A 111 -0.48 12.22 16.92
N GLY A 112 -1.62 11.95 16.28
CA GLY A 112 -2.26 12.86 15.34
C GLY A 112 -2.63 14.20 15.98
N VAL A 113 -3.30 14.19 17.11
CA VAL A 113 -3.69 15.41 17.84
C VAL A 113 -2.48 16.20 18.31
N LEU A 114 -1.42 15.52 18.83
CA LEU A 114 -0.19 16.17 19.26
C LEU A 114 0.66 16.70 18.10
N SER A 115 0.48 16.18 16.90
CA SER A 115 1.11 16.71 15.69
C SER A 115 0.65 18.11 15.33
N ILE A 116 -0.59 18.49 15.71
CA ILE A 116 -1.19 19.80 15.40
C ILE A 116 -0.41 20.97 16.03
N PRO A 117 -0.19 21.04 17.36
CA PRO A 117 0.59 22.11 17.96
C PRO A 117 2.05 22.08 17.52
N LEU A 118 2.62 20.91 17.27
CA LEU A 118 4.00 20.77 16.82
C LEU A 118 4.19 21.41 15.44
N LEU A 119 3.30 21.11 14.48
CA LEU A 119 3.32 21.74 13.15
C LEU A 119 3.09 23.25 13.25
N TYR A 120 2.10 23.68 14.04
CA TYR A 120 1.82 25.10 14.26
C TYR A 120 3.08 25.86 14.71
N VAL A 121 3.77 25.37 15.75
CA VAL A 121 4.95 26.06 16.31
C VAL A 121 6.08 26.16 15.28
N MET A 122 6.32 25.10 14.50
CA MET A 122 7.37 25.10 13.48
C MET A 122 7.05 26.03 12.31
N VAL A 123 5.84 26.01 11.78
CA VAL A 123 5.43 26.86 10.66
C VAL A 123 5.31 28.32 11.09
N LYS A 124 4.72 28.58 12.25
CA LYS A 124 4.63 29.93 12.85
C LYS A 124 5.99 30.60 12.93
N LYS A 125 7.02 29.87 13.29
CA LYS A 125 8.39 30.39 13.45
C LYS A 125 8.93 31.02 12.16
N TYR A 126 8.63 30.42 11.01
CA TYR A 126 9.15 30.88 9.73
C TYR A 126 8.19 31.80 8.96
N ALA A 127 6.88 31.61 9.11
CA ALA A 127 5.88 32.31 8.32
C ALA A 127 4.78 33.01 9.16
N GLY A 128 4.86 32.90 10.49
CA GLY A 128 4.02 33.63 11.43
C GLY A 128 2.73 32.91 11.83
N GLU A 129 1.94 33.54 12.75
CA GLU A 129 0.76 32.97 13.41
C GLU A 129 -0.28 32.44 12.44
N LEU A 130 -0.63 33.24 11.43
CA LEU A 130 -1.64 32.87 10.44
C LEU A 130 -1.21 31.62 9.66
N ALA A 131 0.05 31.58 9.21
CA ALA A 131 0.60 30.41 8.50
C ALA A 131 0.56 29.16 9.36
N GLY A 132 0.98 29.28 10.64
CA GLY A 132 0.97 28.17 11.59
C GLY A 132 -0.44 27.65 11.86
N LEU A 133 -1.42 28.54 12.10
CA LEU A 133 -2.81 28.15 12.32
C LEU A 133 -3.41 27.44 11.10
N LEU A 134 -3.17 27.98 9.90
CA LEU A 134 -3.67 27.34 8.67
C LEU A 134 -3.01 25.98 8.41
N ALA A 135 -1.69 25.89 8.64
CA ALA A 135 -0.98 24.60 8.50
C ALA A 135 -1.57 23.54 9.45
N ALA A 136 -1.79 23.88 10.70
CA ALA A 136 -2.38 23.01 11.70
C ALA A 136 -3.81 22.62 11.34
N PHE A 137 -4.62 23.60 10.89
CA PHE A 137 -5.99 23.36 10.47
C PHE A 137 -6.07 22.42 9.25
N VAL A 138 -5.30 22.70 8.20
CA VAL A 138 -5.29 21.87 6.98
C VAL A 138 -4.89 20.43 7.31
N MET A 139 -3.84 20.24 8.12
CA MET A 139 -3.42 18.89 8.53
C MET A 139 -4.53 18.18 9.32
N ALA A 140 -5.15 18.85 10.30
CA ALA A 140 -6.20 18.28 11.16
C ALA A 140 -7.46 17.86 10.37
N PHE A 141 -7.75 18.53 9.25
CA PHE A 141 -8.90 18.25 8.38
C PHE A 141 -8.50 17.66 7.02
N THR A 142 -7.34 17.04 6.93
CA THR A 142 -6.97 16.22 5.76
C THR A 142 -7.61 14.84 5.91
N PRO A 143 -8.46 14.37 4.95
CA PRO A 143 -9.23 13.15 5.12
C PRO A 143 -8.40 11.92 5.47
N VAL A 144 -7.30 11.66 4.74
CA VAL A 144 -6.43 10.52 5.02
C VAL A 144 -5.73 10.63 6.38
N PHE A 145 -5.44 11.84 6.85
CA PHE A 145 -4.85 12.04 8.17
C PHE A 145 -5.78 11.56 9.29
N VAL A 146 -7.06 11.89 9.17
CA VAL A 146 -8.07 11.44 10.14
C VAL A 146 -8.35 9.95 10.00
N ALA A 147 -8.52 9.45 8.77
CA ALA A 147 -8.78 8.02 8.53
C ALA A 147 -7.68 7.14 9.12
N THR A 148 -6.42 7.48 8.85
CA THR A 148 -5.25 6.67 9.26
C THR A 148 -5.00 6.73 10.77
N ASN A 149 -5.17 7.91 11.38
CA ASN A 149 -5.01 8.02 12.84
C ASN A 149 -6.09 7.26 13.63
N ARG A 150 -7.24 6.96 13.04
CA ARG A 150 -8.30 6.14 13.64
C ARG A 150 -8.09 4.63 13.50
N ASN A 151 -6.88 4.22 13.14
CA ASN A 151 -6.53 2.82 12.92
C ASN A 151 -5.15 2.55 13.52
N ASN A 152 -4.82 1.28 13.72
CA ASN A 152 -3.54 0.84 14.28
C ASN A 152 -2.49 0.50 13.21
N THR A 153 -2.50 1.20 12.08
CA THR A 153 -1.48 1.03 11.01
C THR A 153 -0.16 1.77 11.28
N MET A 154 0.01 2.37 12.44
CA MET A 154 1.22 3.03 12.98
C MET A 154 1.70 4.28 12.21
N ASP A 155 1.10 4.62 11.07
CA ASP A 155 1.53 5.77 10.25
C ASP A 155 1.36 7.11 10.95
N GLY A 156 0.31 7.24 11.79
CA GLY A 156 0.08 8.44 12.60
C GLY A 156 1.21 8.69 13.59
N MET A 157 1.68 7.64 14.27
CA MET A 157 2.84 7.72 15.17
C MET A 157 4.10 8.05 14.38
N LEU A 158 4.32 7.44 13.21
CA LEU A 158 5.46 7.77 12.35
C LEU A 158 5.49 9.25 11.99
N VAL A 159 4.36 9.83 11.54
CA VAL A 159 4.25 11.25 11.21
C VAL A 159 4.59 12.13 12.41
N PHE A 160 4.10 11.80 13.59
CA PHE A 160 4.42 12.53 14.81
C PHE A 160 5.94 12.50 15.14
N PHE A 161 6.58 11.32 15.08
CA PHE A 161 8.02 11.21 15.28
C PHE A 161 8.81 11.99 14.22
N LEU A 162 8.39 11.97 12.97
CA LEU A 162 9.03 12.74 11.90
C LEU A 162 8.86 14.26 12.08
N LEU A 163 7.74 14.72 12.64
CA LEU A 163 7.57 16.12 13.02
C LEU A 163 8.51 16.51 14.19
N MET A 164 8.69 15.63 15.17
CA MET A 164 9.68 15.85 16.24
C MET A 164 11.11 15.90 15.66
N ALA A 165 11.43 15.02 14.71
CA ALA A 165 12.71 15.06 14.00
C ALA A 165 12.88 16.35 13.21
N ALA A 166 11.86 16.80 12.46
CA ALA A 166 11.88 18.07 11.75
C ALA A 166 12.17 19.26 12.70
N TRP A 167 11.53 19.27 13.88
CA TRP A 167 11.81 20.28 14.91
C TRP A 167 13.29 20.25 15.35
N ALA A 168 13.86 19.07 15.57
CA ALA A 168 15.25 18.93 15.95
C ALA A 168 16.21 19.38 14.84
N PHE A 169 15.94 19.05 13.56
CA PHE A 169 16.70 19.53 12.42
C PHE A 169 16.60 21.06 12.21
N ILE A 170 15.43 21.64 12.44
CA ILE A 170 15.24 23.09 12.44
C ILE A 170 16.13 23.72 13.53
N LYS A 171 16.11 23.17 14.74
CA LYS A 171 16.97 23.63 15.85
C LYS A 171 18.46 23.47 15.52
N ALA A 172 18.86 22.36 14.94
CA ALA A 172 20.24 22.13 14.51
C ALA A 172 20.71 23.18 13.49
N THR A 173 19.84 23.51 12.55
CA THR A 173 20.12 24.51 11.49
C THR A 173 20.29 25.90 12.06
N GLU A 174 19.54 26.27 13.08
CA GLU A 174 19.57 27.62 13.70
C GLU A 174 20.69 27.78 14.71
N ASP A 175 20.82 26.82 15.60
CA ASP A 175 21.76 26.87 16.72
C ASP A 175 23.18 26.44 16.31
N GLY A 176 23.35 25.73 15.20
CA GLY A 176 24.62 25.15 14.75
C GLY A 176 25.16 24.07 15.72
N LYS A 177 24.33 23.48 16.56
CA LYS A 177 24.77 22.52 17.60
C LYS A 177 24.54 21.08 17.17
N LEU A 178 25.60 20.28 17.12
CA LEU A 178 25.58 18.86 16.75
C LEU A 178 24.53 18.06 17.54
N ARG A 179 24.33 18.35 18.84
CA ARG A 179 23.34 17.65 19.69
C ARG A 179 21.92 17.60 19.14
N TRP A 180 21.48 18.69 18.47
CA TRP A 180 20.16 18.74 17.86
C TRP A 180 20.08 17.90 16.58
N LEU A 181 21.19 17.85 15.83
CA LEU A 181 21.30 16.99 14.65
C LEU A 181 21.28 15.51 15.03
N LEU A 182 22.02 15.15 16.11
CA LEU A 182 22.00 13.81 16.68
C LEU A 182 20.62 13.43 17.20
N LEU A 183 19.93 14.33 17.89
CA LEU A 183 18.55 14.12 18.34
C LEU A 183 17.62 13.87 17.14
N GLY A 184 17.75 14.67 16.07
CA GLY A 184 16.98 14.47 14.85
C GLY A 184 17.24 13.11 14.21
N GLY A 185 18.51 12.71 14.08
CA GLY A 185 18.89 11.38 13.57
C GLY A 185 18.38 10.23 14.44
N PHE A 186 18.49 10.37 15.76
CA PHE A 186 17.95 9.41 16.74
C PHE A 186 16.43 9.23 16.57
N ILE A 187 15.67 10.33 16.49
CA ILE A 187 14.21 10.27 16.32
C ILE A 187 13.81 9.65 14.97
N VAL A 188 14.54 9.96 13.87
CA VAL A 188 14.29 9.29 12.58
C VAL A 188 14.58 7.79 12.69
N GLY A 189 15.64 7.39 13.41
CA GLY A 189 15.94 5.98 13.69
C GLY A 189 14.82 5.29 14.48
N LEU A 190 14.21 5.97 15.46
CA LEU A 190 13.01 5.48 16.14
C LEU A 190 11.83 5.38 15.15
N GLY A 191 11.64 6.36 14.26
CA GLY A 191 10.67 6.30 13.18
C GLY A 191 10.85 5.09 12.27
N PHE A 192 12.11 4.72 11.99
CA PHE A 192 12.40 3.49 11.26
C PHE A 192 11.90 2.25 12.02
N ASN A 193 12.06 2.20 13.33
CA ASN A 193 11.52 1.14 14.18
C ASN A 193 10.00 1.21 14.38
N ILE A 194 9.31 2.23 13.82
CA ILE A 194 7.85 2.27 13.66
C ILE A 194 7.44 1.71 12.30
N LYS A 195 8.10 2.15 11.20
CA LYS A 195 7.71 1.74 9.83
C LYS A 195 8.85 1.73 8.81
N MET A 196 10.00 1.18 9.18
CA MET A 196 11.16 0.92 8.32
C MET A 196 11.48 2.06 7.34
N MET A 197 11.71 1.74 6.05
CA MET A 197 12.19 2.67 5.02
C MET A 197 11.33 3.92 4.82
N GLN A 198 10.04 3.86 5.13
CA GLN A 198 9.12 5.00 5.00
C GLN A 198 9.53 6.19 5.87
N ALA A 199 10.22 5.95 7.00
CA ALA A 199 10.75 6.99 7.87
C ALA A 199 11.81 7.88 7.19
N PHE A 200 12.44 7.40 6.13
CA PHE A 200 13.51 8.13 5.44
C PHE A 200 12.99 9.08 4.34
N LEU A 201 11.71 9.04 4.01
CA LEU A 201 11.15 9.88 2.95
C LEU A 201 11.39 11.39 3.14
N PRO A 202 11.22 12.00 4.33
CA PRO A 202 11.51 13.42 4.51
C PRO A 202 13.00 13.74 4.78
N LEU A 203 13.83 12.73 4.99
CA LEU A 203 15.24 12.91 5.37
C LEU A 203 16.06 13.75 4.37
N PRO A 204 15.89 13.63 3.04
CA PRO A 204 16.55 14.51 2.08
C PRO A 204 16.25 15.99 2.34
N ALA A 205 15.01 16.34 2.67
CA ALA A 205 14.62 17.71 3.00
C ALA A 205 15.25 18.19 4.32
N PHE A 206 15.33 17.33 5.33
CA PHE A 206 15.96 17.66 6.62
C PHE A 206 17.47 17.89 6.46
N TYR A 207 18.14 17.04 5.70
CA TYR A 207 19.57 17.19 5.43
C TYR A 207 19.85 18.43 4.58
N ALA A 208 19.04 18.68 3.57
CA ALA A 208 19.12 19.88 2.76
C ALA A 208 18.92 21.15 3.61
N LEU A 209 17.95 21.15 4.53
CA LEU A 209 17.72 22.27 5.45
C LEU A 209 18.98 22.57 6.28
N TYR A 210 19.59 21.55 6.88
CA TYR A 210 20.80 21.74 7.69
C TYR A 210 21.97 22.18 6.82
N PHE A 211 22.20 21.52 5.68
CA PHE A 211 23.34 21.79 4.80
C PHE A 211 23.29 23.19 4.19
N PHE A 212 22.14 23.59 3.69
CA PHE A 212 21.99 24.91 3.04
C PHE A 212 21.62 26.03 4.02
N GLY A 213 21.02 25.74 5.16
CA GLY A 213 20.50 26.74 6.09
C GLY A 213 21.40 27.05 7.28
N SER A 214 22.32 26.17 7.67
CA SER A 214 23.25 26.40 8.78
C SER A 214 24.38 27.35 8.38
N LYS A 215 24.95 28.07 9.34
CA LYS A 215 26.05 29.04 9.11
C LYS A 215 27.46 28.43 9.20
N GLU A 216 27.53 27.13 9.55
CA GLU A 216 28.82 26.44 9.67
C GLU A 216 29.52 26.26 8.33
N GLY A 217 30.85 25.98 8.36
CA GLY A 217 31.60 25.63 7.14
C GLY A 217 31.14 24.28 6.55
N TRP A 218 31.25 24.13 5.25
CA TRP A 218 30.72 22.98 4.50
C TRP A 218 31.33 21.64 4.95
N ILE A 219 32.64 21.60 5.29
CA ILE A 219 33.31 20.39 5.81
C ILE A 219 32.67 19.96 7.15
N ARG A 220 32.47 20.92 8.07
CA ARG A 220 31.85 20.63 9.36
C ARG A 220 30.42 20.14 9.23
N LYS A 221 29.64 20.74 8.29
CA LYS A 221 28.29 20.27 8.00
C LYS A 221 28.26 18.82 7.53
N THR A 222 29.16 18.47 6.60
CA THR A 222 29.27 17.11 6.06
C THR A 222 29.67 16.12 7.16
N ILE A 223 30.65 16.46 8.00
CA ILE A 223 31.06 15.61 9.14
C ILE A 223 29.90 15.44 10.12
N ASN A 224 29.22 16.52 10.49
CA ASN A 224 28.09 16.47 11.41
C ASN A 224 26.94 15.63 10.88
N LEU A 225 26.62 15.77 9.58
CA LEU A 225 25.62 14.91 8.92
C LEU A 225 26.08 13.45 8.90
N GLY A 226 27.34 13.18 8.62
CA GLY A 226 27.89 11.82 8.67
C GLY A 226 27.73 11.17 10.05
N ILE A 227 28.10 11.89 11.12
CA ILE A 227 27.96 11.40 12.50
C ILE A 227 26.47 11.16 12.83
N ALA A 228 25.58 12.08 12.44
CA ALA A 228 24.15 11.92 12.66
C ALA A 228 23.57 10.73 11.87
N THR A 229 24.08 10.48 10.66
CA THR A 229 23.69 9.32 9.84
C THR A 229 24.12 8.01 10.48
N VAL A 230 25.35 7.95 11.02
CA VAL A 230 25.82 6.74 11.74
C VAL A 230 24.92 6.44 12.95
N LEU A 231 24.58 7.46 13.75
CA LEU A 231 23.65 7.27 14.87
C LEU A 231 22.25 6.85 14.39
N LEU A 232 21.74 7.50 13.34
CA LEU A 232 20.45 7.15 12.73
C LEU A 232 20.42 5.68 12.33
N LEU A 233 21.43 5.22 11.59
CA LEU A 233 21.51 3.82 11.12
C LEU A 233 21.68 2.84 12.30
N ALA A 234 22.51 3.19 13.30
CA ALA A 234 22.67 2.36 14.50
C ALA A 234 21.35 2.16 15.24
N VAL A 235 20.55 3.23 15.40
CA VAL A 235 19.22 3.14 16.03
C VAL A 235 18.24 2.39 15.13
N SER A 236 18.24 2.66 13.83
CA SER A 236 17.34 2.02 12.86
C SER A 236 17.51 0.50 12.84
N LEU A 237 18.75 0.03 12.84
CA LEU A 237 19.08 -1.39 12.70
C LEU A 237 19.24 -2.11 14.04
N SER A 238 19.15 -1.42 15.17
CA SER A 238 19.42 -1.98 16.50
C SER A 238 18.59 -3.23 16.80
N TRP A 239 17.28 -3.17 16.62
CA TRP A 239 16.39 -4.30 16.83
C TRP A 239 16.62 -5.41 15.81
N ALA A 240 16.73 -5.05 14.52
CA ALA A 240 16.96 -6.01 13.44
C ALA A 240 18.23 -6.85 13.66
N ILE A 241 19.34 -6.20 14.06
CA ILE A 241 20.60 -6.88 14.36
C ILE A 241 20.43 -7.84 15.54
N VAL A 242 19.76 -7.44 16.61
CA VAL A 242 19.56 -8.32 17.78
C VAL A 242 18.72 -9.54 17.42
N VAL A 243 17.64 -9.35 16.63
CA VAL A 243 16.79 -10.45 16.19
C VAL A 243 17.54 -11.41 15.26
N ASP A 244 18.27 -10.89 14.27
CA ASP A 244 19.01 -11.74 13.31
C ASP A 244 20.22 -12.46 13.93
N LEU A 245 20.78 -11.95 15.04
CA LEU A 245 21.80 -12.63 15.84
C LEU A 245 21.23 -13.72 16.76
N THR A 246 19.91 -13.74 16.99
CA THR A 246 19.25 -14.79 17.76
C THR A 246 19.06 -16.01 16.87
N PRO A 247 19.47 -17.23 17.31
CA PRO A 247 19.30 -18.47 16.54
C PRO A 247 17.85 -18.66 16.09
N ALA A 248 17.64 -19.16 14.87
CA ALA A 248 16.30 -19.32 14.30
C ALA A 248 15.39 -20.21 15.17
N ASP A 249 15.94 -21.26 15.76
CA ASP A 249 15.20 -22.19 16.63
C ASP A 249 14.78 -21.56 17.99
N SER A 250 15.30 -20.36 18.30
CA SER A 250 15.03 -19.66 19.57
C SER A 250 14.16 -18.42 19.40
N ARG A 251 13.60 -18.21 18.20
CA ARG A 251 12.75 -17.06 17.89
C ARG A 251 11.66 -17.43 16.88
N PRO A 252 10.58 -16.66 16.81
CA PRO A 252 9.57 -16.81 15.76
C PRO A 252 10.16 -16.72 14.35
N TYR A 253 9.54 -17.36 13.38
CA TYR A 253 9.84 -17.13 11.97
C TYR A 253 9.60 -15.65 11.62
N ILE A 254 10.51 -15.04 10.87
CA ILE A 254 10.35 -13.62 10.46
C ILE A 254 9.38 -13.53 9.30
N GLY A 255 8.14 -13.14 9.61
CA GLY A 255 7.04 -13.07 8.65
C GLY A 255 7.33 -12.14 7.48
N SER A 256 6.90 -12.55 6.28
CA SER A 256 7.12 -11.84 5.00
C SER A 256 8.60 -11.65 4.64
N SER A 257 9.50 -12.47 5.16
CA SER A 257 10.91 -12.53 4.75
C SER A 257 11.19 -13.77 3.90
N GLU A 258 11.98 -13.64 2.85
CA GLU A 258 12.34 -14.77 1.99
C GLU A 258 13.36 -15.74 2.64
N ASN A 259 14.05 -15.28 3.68
CA ASN A 259 15.21 -15.98 4.25
C ASN A 259 15.17 -16.03 5.79
N ASN A 260 14.02 -15.90 6.39
CA ASN A 260 13.84 -15.89 7.83
C ASN A 260 14.76 -14.89 8.58
N THR A 261 15.00 -13.68 8.00
CA THR A 261 15.78 -12.62 8.64
C THR A 261 15.07 -11.28 8.58
N VAL A 262 15.29 -10.42 9.59
CA VAL A 262 14.74 -9.05 9.58
C VAL A 262 15.42 -8.21 8.50
N MET A 263 16.69 -8.46 8.17
CA MET A 263 17.35 -7.81 7.04
C MET A 263 16.68 -8.19 5.72
N GLY A 264 16.30 -9.45 5.51
CA GLY A 264 15.48 -9.89 4.37
C GLY A 264 14.13 -9.17 4.32
N LEU A 265 13.45 -9.02 5.45
CA LEU A 265 12.21 -8.26 5.56
C LEU A 265 12.40 -6.78 5.20
N ILE A 266 13.47 -6.11 5.67
CA ILE A 266 13.76 -4.70 5.41
C ILE A 266 14.03 -4.45 3.92
N PHE A 267 14.92 -5.21 3.31
CA PHE A 267 15.37 -4.98 1.93
C PHE A 267 14.49 -5.68 0.90
N GLY A 268 13.84 -6.80 1.22
CA GLY A 268 12.87 -7.52 0.40
C GLY A 268 11.49 -6.87 0.46
N HIS A 269 10.63 -7.38 1.32
CA HIS A 269 9.21 -6.97 1.42
C HIS A 269 9.00 -5.47 1.67
N ASN A 270 9.75 -4.86 2.61
CA ASN A 270 9.63 -3.43 2.91
C ASN A 270 10.54 -2.54 2.05
N GLY A 271 11.38 -3.09 1.20
CA GLY A 271 12.31 -2.40 0.30
C GLY A 271 11.98 -2.62 -1.17
N ALA A 272 12.57 -3.65 -1.79
CA ALA A 272 12.50 -3.91 -3.23
C ALA A 272 11.06 -4.18 -3.71
N SER A 273 10.29 -4.97 -2.99
CA SER A 273 8.88 -5.28 -3.35
C SER A 273 7.98 -4.03 -3.36
N ARG A 274 8.34 -2.97 -2.63
CA ARG A 274 7.61 -1.69 -2.66
C ARG A 274 8.00 -0.82 -3.84
N LEU A 275 9.26 -0.88 -4.28
CA LEU A 275 9.73 -0.11 -5.43
C LEU A 275 9.17 -0.67 -6.74
N GLY A 276 8.86 -1.97 -6.79
CA GLY A 276 8.40 -2.63 -8.01
C GLY A 276 9.46 -2.65 -9.10
N ASN A 277 9.07 -2.95 -10.32
CA ASN A 277 9.97 -3.08 -11.47
C ASN A 277 10.39 -1.69 -12.03
N THR A 278 10.94 -0.82 -11.21
CA THR A 278 11.37 0.54 -11.61
C THR A 278 12.72 0.57 -12.36
N GLY A 279 13.26 -0.61 -12.76
CA GLY A 279 14.56 -0.67 -13.43
C GLY A 279 15.76 -0.35 -12.52
N LEU A 280 15.53 0.03 -11.26
CA LEU A 280 16.55 0.31 -10.25
C LEU A 280 16.73 -0.84 -9.23
N GLY A 281 15.79 -1.80 -9.22
CA GLY A 281 15.89 -3.04 -8.46
C GLY A 281 16.07 -4.21 -9.45
N GLY A 282 17.13 -4.98 -9.28
CA GLY A 282 17.41 -6.12 -10.16
C GLY A 282 16.24 -7.09 -10.24
N ASN A 283 16.07 -7.72 -11.38
CA ASN A 283 15.14 -8.78 -11.66
C ASN A 283 15.10 -9.83 -10.53
N GLY A 284 14.08 -9.77 -9.69
CA GLY A 284 13.75 -10.77 -8.69
C GLY A 284 12.31 -11.22 -8.87
N GLY A 285 12.03 -11.94 -9.97
CA GLY A 285 10.88 -12.84 -10.04
C GLY A 285 11.29 -14.19 -9.44
N PRO A 286 10.37 -15.05 -9.00
CA PRO A 286 10.71 -16.31 -8.37
C PRO A 286 11.48 -17.18 -9.36
N GLN A 287 12.79 -17.23 -9.21
CA GLN A 287 13.61 -18.26 -9.81
C GLN A 287 13.64 -19.44 -8.82
N ASN A 288 13.11 -20.57 -9.23
CA ASN A 288 13.41 -21.87 -8.64
C ASN A 288 14.93 -22.03 -8.58
N GLY A 289 15.54 -21.73 -7.47
CA GLY A 289 16.96 -21.89 -7.23
C GLY A 289 17.17 -22.70 -5.96
N THR A 290 17.72 -23.87 -6.14
CA THR A 290 18.32 -24.75 -5.11
C THR A 290 19.08 -23.96 -4.06
N PRO A 291 19.00 -24.33 -2.76
CA PRO A 291 19.68 -23.62 -1.66
C PRO A 291 21.21 -23.69 -1.83
N PRO A 292 21.95 -22.61 -1.55
CA PRO A 292 23.40 -22.67 -1.52
C PRO A 292 23.88 -23.42 -0.27
N THR A 293 24.66 -24.45 -0.49
CA THR A 293 25.40 -25.25 0.51
C THR A 293 26.25 -24.30 1.37
N ALA A 294 26.21 -24.49 2.69
CA ALA A 294 27.00 -23.76 3.68
C ALA A 294 28.48 -23.80 3.39
N PRO A 295 29.27 -22.73 3.70
CA PRO A 295 30.71 -22.73 3.54
C PRO A 295 31.36 -23.60 4.61
N GLN A 296 32.16 -24.59 4.18
CA GLN A 296 33.07 -25.35 5.03
C GLN A 296 34.26 -24.48 5.43
N PRO A 297 34.87 -24.72 6.58
CA PRO A 297 36.00 -23.94 7.07
C PRO A 297 37.28 -24.18 6.27
N PHE A 298 38.03 -23.11 6.02
CA PHE A 298 39.36 -23.13 5.43
C PHE A 298 40.34 -23.95 6.30
N ASP A 299 40.93 -24.97 5.68
CA ASP A 299 42.20 -25.54 6.19
C ASP A 299 43.31 -25.20 5.20
N GLN A 300 44.35 -24.57 5.71
CA GLN A 300 45.59 -24.27 5.00
C GLN A 300 46.56 -25.43 5.12
N THR A 301 46.95 -26.03 3.98
CA THR A 301 48.37 -26.46 3.80
C THR A 301 48.69 -26.80 2.34
N GLN A 302 49.61 -26.03 1.80
CA GLN A 302 50.76 -26.29 0.92
C GLN A 302 50.66 -27.21 -0.32
N GLY A 303 50.94 -26.60 -1.44
CA GLY A 303 52.17 -26.99 -2.21
C GLY A 303 51.98 -27.71 -3.54
N GLY A 304 52.06 -27.00 -4.65
CA GLY A 304 52.95 -27.21 -5.82
C GLY A 304 52.83 -28.45 -6.68
N PRO A 305 53.47 -28.42 -7.83
CA PRO A 305 52.77 -28.46 -9.13
C PRO A 305 53.03 -29.73 -9.98
N GLY A 306 52.18 -29.95 -11.02
CA GLY A 306 52.69 -30.69 -12.17
C GLY A 306 51.88 -31.86 -12.69
N GLN A 307 51.63 -31.76 -13.99
CA GLN A 307 51.49 -32.78 -15.03
C GLN A 307 50.16 -33.46 -15.35
N THR A 308 49.71 -33.04 -16.52
CA THR A 308 49.14 -33.82 -17.66
C THR A 308 48.96 -35.33 -17.50
N THR A 309 47.81 -35.85 -17.83
CA THR A 309 47.56 -36.75 -18.97
C THR A 309 46.12 -37.31 -18.96
N ASP A 310 45.49 -37.16 -20.11
CA ASP A 310 44.59 -38.04 -20.86
C ASP A 310 43.58 -39.00 -20.20
N GLN A 311 42.42 -38.87 -20.76
CA GLN A 311 41.49 -39.91 -21.28
C GLN A 311 40.22 -40.23 -20.47
N ALA A 312 39.19 -40.05 -21.24
CA ALA A 312 38.03 -40.84 -21.49
C ALA A 312 36.68 -40.39 -20.98
N THR A 313 36.01 -39.68 -21.85
CA THR A 313 34.61 -39.85 -22.31
C THR A 313 33.60 -40.48 -21.34
N GLN A 314 32.66 -39.66 -20.86
CA GLN A 314 31.20 -39.92 -20.98
C GLN A 314 30.44 -38.60 -20.91
N PRO A 315 29.29 -38.46 -21.62
CA PRO A 315 28.69 -37.17 -21.92
C PRO A 315 27.73 -36.73 -20.84
N GLN A 316 28.00 -35.55 -20.24
CA GLN A 316 27.02 -34.81 -19.49
C GLN A 316 26.10 -34.06 -20.46
N GLN A 317 24.84 -34.39 -20.41
CA GLN A 317 23.78 -33.62 -21.03
C GLN A 317 23.60 -32.27 -20.31
N ASN A 318 24.14 -31.23 -20.90
CA ASN A 318 23.76 -29.87 -20.58
C ASN A 318 22.49 -29.51 -21.37
N ALA A 319 21.36 -29.43 -20.67
CA ALA A 319 20.16 -28.81 -21.22
C ALA A 319 20.32 -27.29 -21.14
N THR A 320 20.67 -26.66 -22.23
CA THR A 320 20.50 -25.21 -22.46
C THR A 320 19.12 -24.99 -23.07
N ASN A 321 18.25 -24.34 -22.31
CA ASN A 321 16.96 -23.82 -22.79
C ASN A 321 17.19 -22.65 -23.76
N ALA A 322 17.25 -22.95 -25.06
CA ALA A 322 16.99 -22.03 -26.14
C ALA A 322 15.81 -22.63 -26.93
N GLY A 323 14.65 -21.98 -26.92
CA GLY A 323 13.39 -22.48 -27.45
C GLY A 323 13.41 -22.61 -28.99
N GLY A 324 13.88 -23.73 -29.52
CA GLY A 324 13.73 -24.19 -30.86
C GLY A 324 12.76 -25.39 -30.91
N PRO A 325 12.26 -25.78 -32.11
CA PRO A 325 11.42 -26.97 -32.26
C PRO A 325 12.12 -28.23 -31.71
N PRO A 326 11.37 -29.21 -31.16
CA PRO A 326 11.94 -30.49 -30.74
C PRO A 326 12.73 -31.15 -31.85
N GLN A 327 13.82 -31.85 -31.51
CA GLN A 327 14.70 -32.49 -32.49
C GLN A 327 13.95 -33.52 -33.34
N GLU A 328 13.00 -34.21 -32.76
CA GLU A 328 12.12 -35.18 -33.44
C GLU A 328 11.24 -34.52 -34.50
N ALA A 329 10.76 -33.29 -34.25
CA ALA A 329 9.99 -32.51 -35.21
C ALA A 329 10.83 -32.01 -36.39
N LEU A 330 12.12 -31.69 -36.15
CA LEU A 330 13.07 -31.33 -37.22
C LEU A 330 13.40 -32.56 -38.09
N THR A 331 13.71 -33.69 -37.47
CA THR A 331 14.06 -34.94 -38.13
C THR A 331 12.90 -35.45 -38.97
N ALA A 332 11.65 -35.27 -38.52
CA ALA A 332 10.46 -35.69 -39.27
C ALA A 332 10.25 -34.92 -40.59
N CYS A 333 10.93 -33.79 -40.75
CA CYS A 333 10.85 -32.96 -41.97
C CYS A 333 12.18 -32.89 -42.75
N GLU A 334 13.20 -33.65 -42.34
CA GLU A 334 14.50 -33.66 -42.99
C GLU A 334 14.37 -34.22 -44.43
N GLY A 335 14.79 -33.44 -45.41
CA GLY A 335 14.65 -33.79 -46.86
C GLY A 335 13.26 -33.60 -47.44
N SER A 336 12.29 -33.08 -46.68
CA SER A 336 10.93 -32.82 -47.16
C SER A 336 10.79 -31.39 -47.66
N THR A 337 9.71 -31.12 -48.40
CA THR A 337 9.36 -29.75 -48.87
C THR A 337 8.36 -29.11 -47.93
N GLN A 338 8.38 -27.77 -47.85
CA GLN A 338 7.43 -27.03 -47.03
C GLN A 338 5.99 -27.38 -47.42
N GLY A 339 5.17 -27.75 -46.45
CA GLY A 339 3.80 -28.18 -46.62
C GLY A 339 3.63 -29.70 -46.74
N ALA A 340 4.72 -30.49 -46.82
CA ALA A 340 4.63 -31.95 -46.83
C ALA A 340 4.07 -32.50 -45.52
N ALA A 341 3.26 -33.56 -45.59
CA ALA A 341 2.74 -34.24 -44.39
C ALA A 341 3.88 -34.92 -43.64
N CYS A 342 3.88 -34.79 -42.31
CA CYS A 342 4.87 -35.34 -41.42
C CYS A 342 4.24 -35.90 -40.14
N SER A 343 4.96 -36.80 -39.47
CA SER A 343 4.58 -37.30 -38.15
C SER A 343 5.81 -37.62 -37.31
N PHE A 344 5.74 -37.37 -35.99
CA PHE A 344 6.78 -37.76 -35.03
C PHE A 344 6.18 -38.19 -33.72
N GLU A 345 6.90 -38.97 -32.93
CA GLU A 345 6.43 -39.50 -31.67
C GLU A 345 6.94 -38.67 -30.49
N MET A 346 6.04 -38.36 -29.57
CA MET A 346 6.31 -37.72 -28.30
C MET A 346 5.97 -38.71 -27.17
N PRO A 347 6.50 -38.54 -25.95
CA PRO A 347 6.22 -39.45 -24.83
C PRO A 347 4.71 -39.61 -24.50
N PHE A 348 3.85 -38.78 -25.06
CA PHE A 348 2.40 -38.77 -24.87
C PHE A 348 1.59 -39.05 -26.13
N GLY A 349 2.24 -39.52 -27.24
CA GLY A 349 1.55 -39.93 -28.46
C GLY A 349 2.16 -39.38 -29.74
N THR A 350 1.70 -39.91 -30.90
CA THR A 350 2.16 -39.51 -32.24
C THR A 350 1.54 -38.17 -32.65
N VAL A 351 2.35 -37.19 -33.02
CA VAL A 351 1.92 -35.89 -33.57
C VAL A 351 1.96 -35.94 -35.07
N ASN A 352 0.82 -35.74 -35.74
CA ASN A 352 0.70 -35.63 -37.20
C ASN A 352 0.56 -34.15 -37.59
N GLY A 353 1.27 -33.74 -38.65
CA GLY A 353 1.28 -32.34 -39.03
C GLY A 353 1.77 -32.08 -40.47
N SER A 354 2.25 -30.89 -40.70
CA SER A 354 2.91 -30.50 -41.94
C SER A 354 4.24 -29.78 -41.66
N CYS A 355 5.20 -29.93 -42.53
CA CYS A 355 6.51 -29.33 -42.45
C CYS A 355 6.42 -27.82 -42.71
N ILE A 356 6.75 -27.03 -41.73
CA ILE A 356 6.78 -25.56 -41.82
C ILE A 356 8.13 -25.02 -41.36
N ILE A 357 8.48 -23.80 -41.76
CA ILE A 357 9.65 -23.11 -41.24
C ILE A 357 9.17 -22.28 -40.04
N PRO A 358 9.58 -22.59 -38.77
CA PRO A 358 9.23 -21.80 -37.59
C PRO A 358 9.87 -20.42 -37.62
N LEU A 359 9.24 -19.43 -36.98
CA LEU A 359 9.60 -18.00 -37.02
C LEU A 359 11.03 -17.64 -36.56
N ASN A 360 11.77 -18.56 -35.92
CA ASN A 360 13.16 -18.36 -35.48
C ASN A 360 14.10 -19.51 -35.93
N SER A 361 13.77 -20.24 -37.02
CA SER A 361 14.56 -21.33 -37.57
C SER A 361 14.66 -21.22 -39.10
N ASN A 362 15.79 -21.67 -39.66
CA ASN A 362 15.95 -21.81 -41.11
C ASN A 362 15.72 -23.24 -41.57
N GLU A 363 15.30 -24.14 -40.67
CA GLU A 363 15.07 -25.55 -40.96
C GLU A 363 13.59 -25.91 -40.89
N LEU A 364 13.15 -26.86 -41.67
CA LEU A 364 11.78 -27.36 -41.66
C LEU A 364 11.52 -28.19 -40.40
N ALA A 365 10.43 -27.90 -39.69
CA ALA A 365 9.96 -28.70 -38.57
C ALA A 365 8.51 -29.11 -38.74
N CYS A 366 8.16 -30.29 -38.23
CA CYS A 366 6.81 -30.83 -38.26
C CYS A 366 5.91 -30.10 -37.26
N ALA A 367 4.92 -29.37 -37.77
CA ALA A 367 3.95 -28.67 -36.93
C ALA A 367 2.55 -29.28 -37.06
N PRO A 368 1.75 -29.42 -35.98
CA PRO A 368 0.41 -30.00 -36.06
C PRO A 368 -0.51 -29.21 -36.99
N GLN A 369 -1.34 -29.86 -37.75
CA GLN A 369 -2.40 -29.22 -38.51
C GLN A 369 -3.53 -28.77 -37.57
N GLN A 370 -3.90 -27.50 -37.66
CA GLN A 370 -5.04 -26.96 -36.92
C GLN A 370 -6.32 -27.67 -37.36
N GLY A 371 -6.88 -28.54 -36.51
CA GLY A 371 -8.19 -29.10 -36.75
C GLY A 371 -8.44 -30.56 -36.40
N GLN A 372 -7.87 -31.12 -35.31
CA GLN A 372 -8.42 -32.34 -34.71
C GLN A 372 -8.23 -32.32 -33.21
N ALA A 373 -9.38 -32.29 -32.50
CA ALA A 373 -9.43 -32.38 -31.02
C ALA A 373 -9.00 -33.77 -30.58
N ALA A 374 -8.00 -33.84 -29.70
CA ALA A 374 -7.71 -35.02 -28.87
C ALA A 374 -8.23 -34.80 -27.45
N PRO A 375 -8.58 -35.86 -26.67
CA PRO A 375 -9.34 -35.74 -25.45
C PRO A 375 -8.52 -35.21 -24.29
N ASN A 376 -9.25 -34.45 -23.44
CA ASN A 376 -8.84 -33.83 -22.19
C ASN A 376 -7.83 -34.62 -21.36
N ASN A 377 -6.71 -33.99 -21.03
CA ASN A 377 -6.32 -33.91 -19.61
C ASN A 377 -5.44 -32.65 -19.35
N GLN A 378 -5.85 -31.91 -18.36
CA GLN A 378 -5.32 -30.76 -17.69
C GLN A 378 -3.80 -30.47 -17.79
N GLN A 379 -3.41 -29.23 -18.13
CA GLN A 379 -2.83 -28.26 -17.18
C GLN A 379 -2.23 -27.03 -17.85
N ASN A 380 -2.61 -25.87 -17.27
CA ASN A 380 -1.90 -24.60 -17.15
C ASN A 380 -1.61 -23.71 -18.36
N GLY A 381 -2.43 -22.68 -18.44
CA GLY A 381 -2.05 -21.26 -18.43
C GLY A 381 -1.04 -20.78 -19.44
N GLN A 382 -1.56 -20.08 -20.46
CA GLN A 382 -1.06 -18.74 -20.82
C GLN A 382 -1.71 -18.22 -22.12
N ASP A 383 -2.06 -16.90 -22.09
CA ASP A 383 -2.34 -16.02 -23.24
C ASP A 383 -3.59 -16.32 -24.09
N ASN A 384 -4.76 -15.94 -23.55
CA ASN A 384 -5.95 -15.67 -24.34
C ASN A 384 -5.96 -14.21 -24.82
N ARG A 385 -5.27 -13.92 -25.92
CA ARG A 385 -5.61 -12.81 -26.81
C ARG A 385 -6.58 -13.35 -27.89
N GLN A 386 -7.79 -13.70 -27.50
CA GLN A 386 -8.85 -13.99 -28.43
C GLN A 386 -9.68 -12.72 -28.65
N GLY A 387 -9.74 -12.28 -29.93
CA GLY A 387 -10.73 -11.30 -30.39
C GLY A 387 -12.16 -11.79 -30.14
N PRO A 388 -13.19 -10.98 -30.47
CA PRO A 388 -14.59 -11.37 -30.30
C PRO A 388 -14.86 -12.74 -30.93
N PRO A 389 -15.78 -13.55 -30.35
CA PRO A 389 -16.17 -14.82 -30.97
C PRO A 389 -16.63 -14.61 -32.41
N GLN A 390 -16.29 -15.53 -33.32
CA GLN A 390 -16.64 -15.41 -34.74
C GLN A 390 -18.15 -15.21 -34.94
N ALA A 391 -18.98 -15.89 -34.16
CA ALA A 391 -20.42 -15.72 -34.19
C ALA A 391 -20.90 -14.29 -33.84
N ALA A 392 -20.14 -13.58 -32.99
CA ALA A 392 -20.44 -12.19 -32.65
C ALA A 392 -20.01 -11.21 -33.77
N LEU A 393 -18.95 -11.52 -34.51
CA LEU A 393 -18.52 -10.79 -35.71
C LEU A 393 -19.52 -11.01 -36.85
N ASP A 394 -19.91 -12.25 -37.09
CA ASP A 394 -20.86 -12.64 -38.15
C ASP A 394 -22.23 -11.97 -37.93
N ALA A 395 -22.67 -11.85 -36.66
CA ALA A 395 -23.95 -11.21 -36.32
C ALA A 395 -23.99 -9.71 -36.65
N CYS A 396 -22.85 -9.07 -36.88
CA CYS A 396 -22.74 -7.64 -37.21
C CYS A 396 -22.10 -7.36 -38.58
N SER A 397 -21.82 -8.40 -39.37
CA SER A 397 -21.05 -8.30 -40.62
C SER A 397 -21.71 -7.39 -41.69
N THR A 398 -23.04 -7.21 -41.63
CA THR A 398 -23.81 -6.38 -42.58
C THR A 398 -24.51 -5.21 -41.85
N SER A 399 -24.28 -5.00 -40.58
CA SER A 399 -24.94 -4.02 -39.72
C SER A 399 -24.10 -2.77 -39.54
N THR A 400 -24.73 -1.67 -39.09
CA THR A 400 -24.04 -0.44 -38.71
C THR A 400 -23.86 -0.36 -37.19
N GLN A 401 -22.91 0.46 -36.77
CA GLN A 401 -22.64 0.65 -35.33
C GLN A 401 -23.88 1.14 -34.59
N GLY A 402 -24.29 0.39 -33.58
CA GLY A 402 -25.47 0.66 -32.77
C GLY A 402 -26.70 -0.19 -33.14
N ASP A 403 -26.70 -0.92 -34.27
CA ASP A 403 -27.81 -1.79 -34.66
C ASP A 403 -27.96 -2.95 -33.66
N ALA A 404 -29.21 -3.36 -33.45
CA ALA A 404 -29.51 -4.51 -32.59
C ALA A 404 -29.03 -5.82 -33.27
N CYS A 405 -28.39 -6.68 -32.51
CA CYS A 405 -27.84 -7.96 -32.95
C CYS A 405 -28.13 -9.07 -31.95
N SER A 406 -28.01 -10.32 -32.43
CA SER A 406 -28.08 -11.48 -31.57
C SER A 406 -27.20 -12.60 -32.14
N PHE A 407 -26.57 -13.40 -31.29
CA PHE A 407 -25.83 -14.59 -31.66
C PHE A 407 -25.94 -15.65 -30.58
N THR A 408 -25.77 -16.90 -30.95
CA THR A 408 -25.89 -18.04 -30.04
C THR A 408 -24.49 -18.62 -29.77
N LEU A 409 -24.16 -18.75 -28.49
CA LEU A 409 -22.93 -19.38 -28.06
C LEU A 409 -22.98 -20.91 -28.25
N GLN A 410 -21.83 -21.59 -28.28
CA GLN A 410 -21.72 -23.04 -28.44
C GLN A 410 -22.46 -23.85 -27.34
N ASN A 411 -22.77 -23.22 -26.22
CA ASN A 411 -23.56 -23.79 -25.10
C ASN A 411 -25.08 -23.62 -25.27
N GLY A 412 -25.54 -23.11 -26.42
CA GLY A 412 -26.98 -22.92 -26.75
C GLY A 412 -27.60 -21.61 -26.22
N ASN A 413 -26.86 -20.77 -25.51
CA ASN A 413 -27.36 -19.51 -24.99
C ASN A 413 -27.32 -18.41 -26.06
N THR A 414 -28.45 -17.74 -26.31
CA THR A 414 -28.53 -16.60 -27.23
C THR A 414 -28.27 -15.29 -26.53
N ILE A 415 -27.28 -14.54 -26.99
CA ILE A 415 -26.93 -13.21 -26.52
C ILE A 415 -27.57 -12.17 -27.44
N ASN A 416 -28.36 -11.26 -26.86
CA ASN A 416 -28.92 -10.11 -27.56
C ASN A 416 -28.14 -8.86 -27.20
N GLY A 417 -27.83 -8.00 -28.18
CA GLY A 417 -27.00 -6.85 -27.96
C GLY A 417 -27.07 -5.80 -29.05
N SER A 418 -26.02 -5.01 -29.18
CA SER A 418 -25.83 -4.06 -30.27
C SER A 418 -24.44 -4.20 -30.90
N CYS A 419 -24.37 -3.88 -32.19
CA CYS A 419 -23.11 -3.92 -32.94
C CYS A 419 -22.21 -2.76 -32.53
N ILE A 420 -21.03 -3.09 -31.97
CA ILE A 420 -20.00 -2.12 -31.59
C ILE A 420 -18.66 -2.48 -32.22
N THR A 421 -17.77 -1.50 -32.34
CA THR A 421 -16.38 -1.75 -32.75
C THR A 421 -15.58 -2.04 -31.47
N PRO A 422 -15.09 -3.28 -31.23
CA PRO A 422 -14.28 -3.61 -30.07
C PRO A 422 -12.94 -2.85 -30.07
N PRO A 423 -12.34 -2.53 -28.92
CA PRO A 423 -11.00 -1.99 -28.85
C PRO A 423 -10.02 -2.96 -29.54
N ASN A 424 -9.18 -2.47 -30.45
CA ASN A 424 -8.23 -3.23 -31.28
C ASN A 424 -8.81 -4.08 -32.39
N SER A 425 -10.07 -3.84 -32.82
CA SER A 425 -10.68 -4.44 -34.02
C SER A 425 -11.15 -3.34 -34.97
N SER A 426 -11.05 -3.59 -36.31
CA SER A 426 -11.65 -2.74 -37.30
C SER A 426 -13.04 -3.25 -37.72
N GLU A 427 -13.49 -4.37 -37.19
CA GLU A 427 -14.74 -5.03 -37.53
C GLU A 427 -15.77 -4.88 -36.42
N LEU A 428 -17.06 -4.79 -36.80
CA LEU A 428 -18.16 -4.71 -35.82
C LEU A 428 -18.42 -6.08 -35.21
N ALA A 429 -18.66 -6.12 -33.89
CA ALA A 429 -19.06 -7.32 -33.19
C ALA A 429 -20.30 -7.08 -32.31
N CYS A 430 -21.13 -8.09 -32.16
CA CYS A 430 -22.32 -8.04 -31.31
C CYS A 430 -21.93 -8.12 -29.84
N ALA A 431 -22.18 -7.04 -29.09
CA ALA A 431 -21.95 -6.95 -27.65
C ALA A 431 -23.27 -6.87 -26.88
N PRO A 432 -23.38 -7.50 -25.68
CA PRO A 432 -24.60 -7.49 -24.88
C PRO A 432 -25.07 -6.07 -24.54
N GLN A 433 -26.38 -5.87 -24.44
CA GLN A 433 -26.98 -4.59 -24.04
C GLN A 433 -26.53 -4.25 -22.61
N GLY A 434 -25.82 -3.12 -22.46
CA GLY A 434 -25.29 -2.65 -21.18
C GLY A 434 -23.75 -2.50 -21.16
N MET A 435 -23.04 -2.97 -22.16
CA MET A 435 -21.61 -2.68 -22.32
C MET A 435 -21.42 -1.31 -22.98
N ASN A 436 -21.14 -0.32 -22.16
CA ASN A 436 -20.70 0.99 -22.64
C ASN A 436 -19.20 0.86 -23.00
N PRO A 437 -18.75 1.17 -24.23
CA PRO A 437 -17.34 1.01 -24.64
C PRO A 437 -16.35 1.83 -23.83
N GLN A 438 -16.83 2.73 -22.98
CA GLN A 438 -16.02 3.58 -22.11
C GLN A 438 -15.88 3.07 -20.65
N GLN A 439 -16.50 1.95 -20.25
CA GLN A 439 -16.48 1.46 -18.87
C GLN A 439 -15.88 0.05 -18.64
N ASN A 440 -15.55 -0.72 -19.65
CA ASN A 440 -14.95 -2.05 -19.49
C ASN A 440 -13.48 -2.09 -19.95
N GLY A 441 -12.62 -1.37 -19.22
CA GLY A 441 -11.18 -1.55 -19.19
C GLY A 441 -10.69 -2.16 -17.90
N GLN A 442 -11.48 -3.03 -17.25
CA GLN A 442 -11.08 -3.72 -16.02
C GLN A 442 -11.36 -5.22 -16.17
N GLY A 443 -10.42 -5.92 -16.81
CA GLY A 443 -10.22 -7.34 -16.56
C GLY A 443 -9.46 -7.51 -15.24
N PRO A 444 -9.53 -8.66 -14.58
CA PRO A 444 -8.87 -8.91 -13.31
C PRO A 444 -7.34 -8.92 -13.38
N ASP A 445 -6.71 -8.72 -14.55
CA ASP A 445 -5.25 -8.69 -14.70
C ASP A 445 -4.81 -7.47 -15.50
N GLY A 446 -3.86 -6.74 -14.92
CA GLY A 446 -3.33 -5.48 -15.38
C GLY A 446 -3.07 -5.40 -16.88
N GLY A 447 -3.69 -4.43 -17.53
CA GLY A 447 -3.21 -3.90 -18.79
C GLY A 447 -1.74 -3.48 -18.66
N PRO A 448 -0.99 -3.25 -19.74
CA PRO A 448 0.43 -2.92 -19.65
C PRO A 448 0.65 -1.66 -18.80
N GLY A 449 1.07 -1.85 -17.52
CA GLY A 449 1.28 -0.81 -16.51
C GLY A 449 0.44 -0.92 -15.23
N GLY A 450 -0.51 -1.88 -15.12
CA GLY A 450 -1.24 -2.12 -13.86
C GLY A 450 -0.36 -2.85 -12.82
N THR A 451 -0.36 -2.33 -11.59
CA THR A 451 0.28 -2.99 -10.44
C THR A 451 -0.79 -3.70 -9.60
N PRO A 452 -0.43 -4.68 -8.75
CA PRO A 452 -1.37 -5.40 -7.88
C PRO A 452 -2.24 -4.48 -7.01
N PHE A 453 -1.79 -3.25 -6.74
CA PHE A 453 -2.48 -2.27 -5.89
C PHE A 453 -3.06 -1.09 -6.68
N SER A 454 -3.14 -1.19 -8.01
CA SER A 454 -3.63 -0.09 -8.86
C SER A 454 -5.10 0.24 -8.62
N GLN A 455 -5.91 -0.69 -8.17
CA GLN A 455 -7.30 -0.45 -7.79
C GLN A 455 -7.42 0.46 -6.57
N GLU A 456 -6.50 0.34 -5.60
CA GLU A 456 -6.49 1.13 -4.37
C GLU A 456 -5.79 2.49 -4.55
N THR A 457 -4.76 2.56 -5.38
CA THR A 457 -3.87 3.72 -5.47
C THR A 457 -3.74 4.33 -6.86
N GLY A 458 -4.34 3.74 -7.88
CA GLY A 458 -4.20 4.16 -9.28
C GLY A 458 -2.86 3.76 -9.90
N THR A 459 -2.74 3.92 -11.21
CA THR A 459 -1.52 3.61 -11.95
C THR A 459 -0.39 4.59 -11.59
N PRO A 460 0.88 4.13 -11.48
CA PRO A 460 2.03 5.00 -11.29
C PRO A 460 2.12 6.07 -12.38
N GLY A 461 2.43 7.31 -12.00
CA GLY A 461 2.56 8.43 -12.92
C GLY A 461 2.43 9.79 -12.25
N VAL A 462 2.80 10.85 -12.95
CA VAL A 462 2.84 12.23 -12.42
C VAL A 462 1.47 12.71 -11.93
N PHE A 463 0.38 12.22 -12.53
CA PHE A 463 -0.98 12.63 -12.20
C PHE A 463 -1.67 11.72 -11.18
N ARG A 464 -0.99 10.72 -10.62
CA ARG A 464 -1.55 9.74 -9.69
C ARG A 464 -2.33 10.37 -8.53
N PHE A 465 -1.81 11.45 -7.95
CA PHE A 465 -2.48 12.19 -6.88
C PHE A 465 -3.69 13.03 -7.35
N PHE A 466 -3.83 13.24 -8.64
CA PHE A 466 -4.90 14.07 -9.21
C PHE A 466 -6.04 13.24 -9.80
N THR A 467 -5.91 11.91 -9.78
CA THR A 467 -6.90 10.98 -10.32
C THR A 467 -7.43 10.05 -9.23
N SER A 468 -8.63 9.50 -9.47
CA SER A 468 -9.17 8.43 -8.62
C SER A 468 -8.26 7.19 -8.71
N PRO A 469 -8.07 6.40 -7.62
CA PRO A 469 -8.70 6.55 -6.31
C PRO A 469 -7.91 7.42 -5.31
N LEU A 470 -6.67 7.85 -5.64
CA LEU A 470 -5.78 8.50 -4.68
C LEU A 470 -6.11 9.97 -4.40
N SER A 471 -6.77 10.65 -5.35
CA SER A 471 -7.11 12.09 -5.24
C SER A 471 -7.93 12.44 -3.99
N LYS A 472 -8.80 11.54 -3.51
CA LYS A 472 -9.64 11.74 -2.33
C LYS A 472 -8.89 11.75 -0.99
N GLN A 473 -7.68 11.17 -0.95
CA GLN A 473 -6.95 10.96 0.29
C GLN A 473 -6.44 12.27 0.90
N MET A 474 -5.68 13.04 0.13
CA MET A 474 -5.04 14.26 0.62
C MET A 474 -4.91 15.38 -0.44
N SER A 475 -5.30 15.14 -1.68
CA SER A 475 -4.94 16.03 -2.79
C SER A 475 -5.79 17.29 -2.91
N TRP A 476 -6.84 17.43 -2.09
CA TRP A 476 -7.81 18.52 -2.12
C TRP A 476 -7.20 19.93 -2.18
N LEU A 477 -6.08 20.14 -1.47
CA LEU A 477 -5.34 21.39 -1.42
C LEU A 477 -3.96 21.29 -2.08
N LEU A 478 -3.64 20.15 -2.72
CA LEU A 478 -2.35 19.95 -3.38
C LEU A 478 -2.06 20.97 -4.49
N PRO A 479 -3.03 21.36 -5.36
CA PRO A 479 -2.76 22.41 -6.34
C PRO A 479 -2.32 23.72 -5.69
N PHE A 480 -2.98 24.17 -4.62
CA PHE A 480 -2.60 25.37 -3.89
C PHE A 480 -1.23 25.22 -3.22
N ALA A 481 -0.93 24.06 -2.63
CA ALA A 481 0.37 23.81 -2.02
C ALA A 481 1.52 23.85 -3.04
N LEU A 482 1.32 23.28 -4.23
CA LEU A 482 2.32 23.34 -5.31
C LEU A 482 2.53 24.77 -5.83
N ILE A 483 1.45 25.54 -5.99
CA ILE A 483 1.55 26.98 -6.31
C ILE A 483 2.32 27.70 -5.19
N SER A 484 2.09 27.35 -3.91
CA SER A 484 2.79 27.94 -2.77
C SER A 484 4.29 27.62 -2.77
N VAL A 485 4.71 26.43 -3.24
CA VAL A 485 6.13 26.12 -3.48
C VAL A 485 6.75 27.12 -4.45
N VAL A 486 6.07 27.38 -5.57
CA VAL A 486 6.51 28.35 -6.57
C VAL A 486 6.55 29.77 -5.99
N LEU A 487 5.52 30.18 -5.27
CA LEU A 487 5.48 31.51 -4.64
C LEU A 487 6.62 31.71 -3.62
N ALA A 488 6.95 30.66 -2.85
CA ALA A 488 8.02 30.72 -1.87
C ALA A 488 9.41 30.84 -2.52
N LEU A 489 9.63 30.31 -3.73
CA LEU A 489 10.86 30.52 -4.49
C LEU A 489 11.08 32.01 -4.82
N PHE A 490 10.01 32.74 -5.14
CA PHE A 490 10.03 34.15 -5.48
C PHE A 490 9.92 35.10 -4.27
N ALA A 491 9.90 34.57 -3.03
CA ALA A 491 9.79 35.37 -1.81
C ALA A 491 10.99 36.31 -1.54
N GLY A 492 12.09 36.16 -2.29
CA GLY A 492 13.30 36.96 -2.18
C GLY A 492 14.46 36.37 -2.98
N LYS A 493 15.63 36.99 -2.87
CA LYS A 493 16.84 36.43 -3.48
C LYS A 493 17.33 35.25 -2.65
N ILE A 494 17.56 34.12 -3.31
CA ILE A 494 18.16 32.93 -2.67
C ILE A 494 19.65 33.22 -2.48
N ARG A 495 20.11 33.13 -1.21
CA ARG A 495 21.50 33.28 -0.82
C ARG A 495 21.93 32.11 0.01
N LEU A 496 23.12 31.60 -0.17
CA LEU A 496 23.69 30.51 0.61
C LEU A 496 24.76 31.04 1.57
N PRO A 497 24.74 30.67 2.86
CA PRO A 497 23.71 29.89 3.51
C PRO A 497 22.35 30.59 3.52
N LEU A 498 21.25 29.82 3.52
CA LEU A 498 19.89 30.38 3.46
C LEU A 498 19.64 31.34 4.65
N GLU A 499 19.45 32.62 4.34
CA GLU A 499 19.14 33.63 5.34
C GLU A 499 17.65 33.84 5.52
N SER A 500 16.88 33.69 4.44
CA SER A 500 15.43 33.89 4.44
C SER A 500 14.69 32.80 5.19
N ALA A 501 13.83 33.19 6.13
CA ALA A 501 12.95 32.27 6.85
C ALA A 501 12.04 31.48 5.90
N VAL A 502 11.50 32.14 4.87
CA VAL A 502 10.63 31.49 3.88
C VAL A 502 11.39 30.46 3.05
N HIS A 503 12.64 30.72 2.66
CA HIS A 503 13.44 29.75 1.92
C HIS A 503 13.83 28.53 2.79
N LYS A 504 14.11 28.74 4.09
CA LYS A 504 14.29 27.60 5.02
C LYS A 504 13.00 26.77 5.15
N ALA A 505 11.86 27.43 5.27
CA ALA A 505 10.56 26.76 5.30
C ALA A 505 10.27 26.01 3.98
N LEU A 506 10.61 26.60 2.83
CA LEU A 506 10.50 25.94 1.53
C LEU A 506 11.33 24.66 1.45
N VAL A 507 12.58 24.70 1.93
CA VAL A 507 13.46 23.51 1.89
C VAL A 507 12.91 22.39 2.77
N VAL A 508 12.47 22.67 3.99
CA VAL A 508 11.96 21.62 4.86
C VAL A 508 10.57 21.13 4.44
N TRP A 509 9.61 22.04 4.23
CA TRP A 509 8.22 21.63 3.97
C TRP A 509 7.97 21.38 2.48
N GLY A 510 8.47 22.25 1.60
CA GLY A 510 8.39 22.04 0.16
C GLY A 510 9.22 20.84 -0.29
N GLY A 511 10.41 20.67 0.28
CA GLY A 511 11.26 19.49 0.05
C GLY A 511 10.58 18.20 0.50
N TRP A 512 10.03 18.16 1.73
CA TRP A 512 9.25 17.01 2.23
C TRP A 512 8.06 16.70 1.31
N LEU A 513 7.24 17.73 0.99
CA LEU A 513 6.09 17.54 0.10
C LEU A 513 6.49 16.94 -1.24
N LEU A 514 7.50 17.54 -1.90
CA LEU A 514 7.95 17.10 -3.22
C LEU A 514 8.57 15.70 -3.19
N THR A 515 9.40 15.39 -2.19
CA THR A 515 9.98 14.04 -2.03
C THR A 515 8.88 12.99 -1.93
N CYS A 516 7.86 13.22 -1.08
CA CYS A 516 6.75 12.27 -0.93
C CYS A 516 5.87 12.22 -2.19
N VAL A 517 5.53 13.37 -2.81
CA VAL A 517 4.74 13.38 -4.06
C VAL A 517 5.46 12.59 -5.15
N VAL A 518 6.75 12.87 -5.38
CA VAL A 518 7.53 12.17 -6.41
C VAL A 518 7.61 10.68 -6.11
N PHE A 519 7.98 10.29 -4.88
CA PHE A 519 8.09 8.88 -4.50
C PHE A 519 6.78 8.13 -4.71
N PHE A 520 5.69 8.59 -4.10
CA PHE A 520 4.39 7.91 -4.19
C PHE A 520 3.73 8.01 -5.57
N SER A 521 4.12 8.97 -6.40
CA SER A 521 3.67 9.01 -7.80
C SER A 521 4.33 7.93 -8.66
N MET A 522 5.58 7.57 -8.35
CA MET A 522 6.38 6.67 -9.18
C MET A 522 6.41 5.23 -8.69
N VAL A 523 6.13 4.99 -7.39
CA VAL A 523 6.17 3.65 -6.80
C VAL A 523 5.14 2.73 -7.45
N SER A 524 5.58 1.54 -7.88
CA SER A 524 4.75 0.55 -8.60
C SER A 524 4.51 -0.76 -7.83
N GLY A 525 5.25 -1.00 -6.74
CA GLY A 525 5.07 -2.17 -5.89
C GLY A 525 3.98 -1.99 -4.83
N ILE A 526 4.19 -2.60 -3.65
CA ILE A 526 3.24 -2.56 -2.54
C ILE A 526 3.06 -1.13 -2.03
N PHE A 527 1.94 -0.52 -2.36
CA PHE A 527 1.58 0.85 -1.98
C PHE A 527 0.10 0.95 -1.62
N HIS A 528 -0.20 1.26 -0.38
CA HIS A 528 -1.56 1.49 0.11
C HIS A 528 -1.90 2.97 0.16
N SER A 529 -3.17 3.29 -0.06
CA SER A 529 -3.65 4.68 -0.16
C SER A 529 -3.40 5.50 1.12
N TYR A 530 -3.45 4.88 2.30
CA TYR A 530 -3.23 5.56 3.57
C TYR A 530 -1.76 6.01 3.81
N TYR A 531 -0.78 5.48 3.06
CA TYR A 531 0.60 6.00 3.12
C TYR A 531 0.69 7.48 2.73
N ALA A 532 -0.33 7.99 2.03
CA ALA A 532 -0.44 9.41 1.69
C ALA A 532 -0.52 10.33 2.91
N ILE A 533 -0.78 9.82 4.13
CA ILE A 533 -0.69 10.59 5.39
C ILE A 533 0.67 11.30 5.54
N MET A 534 1.73 10.71 5.00
CA MET A 534 3.08 11.28 5.02
C MET A 534 3.18 12.68 4.41
N LEU A 535 2.26 13.05 3.53
CA LEU A 535 2.21 14.37 2.90
C LEU A 535 1.48 15.41 3.77
N ALA A 536 0.62 14.99 4.70
CA ALA A 536 -0.29 15.88 5.41
C ALA A 536 0.42 17.06 6.14
N PRO A 537 1.54 16.87 6.87
CA PRO A 537 2.23 17.97 7.52
C PRO A 537 2.79 18.99 6.51
N ALA A 538 3.43 18.50 5.46
CA ALA A 538 4.07 19.33 4.45
C ALA A 538 3.04 20.05 3.57
N LEU A 539 1.94 19.38 3.24
CA LEU A 539 0.78 20.00 2.56
C LEU A 539 0.22 21.16 3.39
N GLY A 540 -0.09 20.91 4.66
CA GLY A 540 -0.61 21.93 5.57
C GLY A 540 0.35 23.10 5.71
N ALA A 541 1.64 22.83 5.89
CA ALA A 541 2.67 23.86 5.98
C ALA A 541 2.75 24.74 4.72
N MET A 542 2.78 24.12 3.52
CA MET A 542 2.87 24.88 2.27
C MET A 542 1.61 25.68 1.99
N VAL A 543 0.42 25.17 2.27
CA VAL A 543 -0.83 25.93 2.17
C VAL A 543 -0.82 27.13 3.11
N GLY A 544 -0.44 26.93 4.38
CA GLY A 544 -0.36 28.02 5.37
C GLY A 544 0.66 29.09 5.01
N ILE A 545 1.86 28.69 4.57
CA ILE A 545 2.93 29.60 4.16
C ILE A 545 2.49 30.41 2.94
N GLY A 546 2.00 29.75 1.88
CA GLY A 546 1.60 30.43 0.64
C GLY A 546 0.47 31.42 0.85
N PHE A 547 -0.56 31.01 1.63
CA PHE A 547 -1.68 31.92 1.95
C PHE A 547 -1.21 33.15 2.75
N ALA A 548 -0.42 32.95 3.80
CA ALA A 548 0.10 34.05 4.63
C ALA A 548 1.00 35.00 3.82
N GLN A 549 1.75 34.47 2.85
CA GLN A 549 2.58 35.25 1.95
C GLN A 549 1.75 36.11 1.01
N LEU A 550 0.73 35.54 0.37
CA LEU A 550 -0.23 36.28 -0.46
C LEU A 550 -0.97 37.34 0.36
N TRP A 551 -1.37 37.01 1.58
CA TRP A 551 -1.99 37.98 2.51
C TRP A 551 -1.09 39.18 2.75
N SER A 552 0.19 38.96 3.04
CA SER A 552 1.14 40.05 3.32
C SER A 552 1.44 40.88 2.09
N TRP A 553 1.64 40.26 0.93
CA TRP A 553 1.93 40.98 -0.31
C TRP A 553 0.72 41.75 -0.87
N GLY A 554 -0.50 41.29 -0.55
CA GLY A 554 -1.75 41.93 -1.00
C GLY A 554 -1.96 43.36 -0.47
N GLY A 555 -1.25 43.75 0.60
CA GLY A 555 -1.20 45.14 1.09
C GLY A 555 -0.52 46.12 0.10
N ASP A 556 0.56 45.63 -0.54
CA ASP A 556 1.44 46.50 -1.35
C ASP A 556 1.18 46.40 -2.86
N LYS A 557 0.68 45.26 -3.35
CA LYS A 557 0.58 44.99 -4.80
C LYS A 557 -0.83 44.54 -5.19
N LYS A 558 -1.47 45.32 -6.09
CA LYS A 558 -2.84 45.04 -6.56
C LYS A 558 -2.99 43.70 -7.29
N TRP A 559 -1.95 43.25 -8.05
CA TRP A 559 -2.01 41.99 -8.80
C TRP A 559 -1.99 40.70 -7.94
N ILE A 560 -1.58 40.82 -6.67
CA ILE A 560 -1.59 39.69 -5.75
C ILE A 560 -2.98 39.11 -5.53
N GLY A 561 -4.00 39.98 -5.55
CA GLY A 561 -5.39 39.53 -5.50
C GLY A 561 -5.76 38.61 -6.67
N ALA A 562 -5.28 38.92 -7.87
CA ALA A 562 -5.47 38.06 -9.04
C ALA A 562 -4.75 36.71 -8.91
N VAL A 563 -3.55 36.70 -8.31
CA VAL A 563 -2.84 35.44 -8.04
C VAL A 563 -3.61 34.56 -7.04
N LEU A 564 -4.14 35.14 -5.97
CA LEU A 564 -4.97 34.41 -5.00
C LEU A 564 -6.25 33.87 -5.66
N ILE A 565 -6.94 34.69 -6.44
CA ILE A 565 -8.14 34.25 -7.18
C ILE A 565 -7.77 33.10 -8.13
N GLY A 566 -6.70 33.21 -8.91
CA GLY A 566 -6.25 32.16 -9.82
C GLY A 566 -5.86 30.86 -9.12
N ALA A 567 -5.11 30.95 -8.02
CA ALA A 567 -4.73 29.79 -7.22
C ALA A 567 -5.96 29.09 -6.58
N SER A 568 -6.90 29.89 -6.06
CA SER A 568 -8.15 29.37 -5.50
C SER A 568 -9.03 28.76 -6.59
N ALA A 569 -9.09 29.38 -7.79
CA ALA A 569 -9.86 28.85 -8.93
C ALA A 569 -9.34 27.48 -9.38
N VAL A 570 -8.01 27.32 -9.57
CA VAL A 570 -7.40 26.04 -9.96
C VAL A 570 -7.67 24.98 -8.90
N THR A 571 -7.53 25.34 -7.62
CA THR A 571 -7.75 24.42 -6.51
C THR A 571 -9.23 24.01 -6.42
N LEU A 572 -10.15 24.95 -6.49
CA LEU A 572 -11.58 24.66 -6.46
C LEU A 572 -12.03 23.85 -7.69
N ALA A 573 -11.55 24.18 -8.88
CA ALA A 573 -11.83 23.41 -10.10
C ALA A 573 -11.38 21.96 -9.95
N PHE A 574 -10.19 21.72 -9.40
CA PHE A 574 -9.72 20.39 -9.08
C PHE A 574 -10.60 19.68 -8.04
N GLN A 575 -11.00 20.38 -6.98
CA GLN A 575 -11.87 19.81 -5.93
C GLN A 575 -13.24 19.39 -6.49
N LEU A 576 -13.83 20.21 -7.36
CA LEU A 576 -15.09 19.91 -8.03
C LEU A 576 -14.93 18.70 -8.98
N PHE A 577 -13.85 18.66 -9.75
CA PHE A 577 -13.53 17.53 -10.62
C PHE A 577 -13.34 16.24 -9.82
N ALA A 578 -12.56 16.27 -8.74
CA ALA A 578 -12.34 15.11 -7.87
C ALA A 578 -13.67 14.65 -7.24
N SER A 579 -14.50 15.57 -6.71
CA SER A 579 -15.81 15.22 -6.17
C SER A 579 -16.71 14.55 -7.21
N TYR A 580 -16.70 15.05 -8.44
CA TYR A 580 -17.45 14.45 -9.55
C TYR A 580 -16.99 13.02 -9.87
N GLN A 581 -15.67 12.75 -9.83
CA GLN A 581 -15.12 11.40 -10.04
C GLN A 581 -15.67 10.36 -9.04
N TYR A 582 -16.02 10.81 -7.82
CA TYR A 582 -16.59 9.93 -6.79
C TYR A 582 -18.14 9.97 -6.74
N GLY A 583 -18.77 10.57 -7.75
CA GLY A 583 -20.22 10.67 -7.85
C GLY A 583 -20.86 11.60 -6.83
N GLU A 584 -20.06 12.41 -6.14
CA GLU A 584 -20.56 13.33 -5.11
C GLU A 584 -21.07 14.62 -5.76
N GLN A 585 -22.36 14.95 -5.53
CA GLN A 585 -23.02 16.16 -6.02
C GLN A 585 -23.80 16.80 -4.87
N SER A 586 -23.08 17.32 -3.87
CA SER A 586 -23.70 17.86 -2.67
C SER A 586 -23.80 19.39 -2.69
N TRP A 587 -24.67 19.94 -1.85
CA TRP A 587 -24.82 21.39 -1.65
C TRP A 587 -23.51 22.05 -1.15
N TRP A 588 -22.58 21.29 -0.56
CA TRP A 588 -21.27 21.79 -0.15
C TRP A 588 -20.44 22.28 -1.32
N MET A 589 -20.57 21.65 -2.48
CA MET A 589 -19.89 22.10 -3.70
C MET A 589 -20.44 23.44 -4.16
N LEU A 590 -21.79 23.60 -4.12
CA LEU A 590 -22.43 24.87 -4.44
C LEU A 590 -21.98 25.97 -3.47
N LEU A 591 -21.92 25.68 -2.16
CA LEU A 591 -21.45 26.63 -1.16
C LEU A 591 -20.01 27.06 -1.41
N ALA A 592 -19.12 26.12 -1.78
CA ALA A 592 -17.73 26.44 -2.14
C ALA A 592 -17.65 27.39 -3.36
N VAL A 593 -18.47 27.15 -4.39
CA VAL A 593 -18.56 28.01 -5.58
C VAL A 593 -19.11 29.40 -5.21
N ILE A 594 -20.14 29.47 -4.38
CA ILE A 594 -20.72 30.75 -3.91
C ILE A 594 -19.64 31.54 -3.13
N LEU A 595 -18.93 30.90 -2.20
CA LEU A 595 -17.86 31.56 -1.43
C LEU A 595 -16.72 32.04 -2.33
N PHE A 596 -16.38 31.27 -3.36
CA PHE A 596 -15.39 31.70 -4.35
C PHE A 596 -15.87 32.95 -5.12
N ALA A 597 -17.13 32.95 -5.58
CA ALA A 597 -17.71 34.10 -6.26
C ALA A 597 -17.77 35.33 -5.36
N VAL A 598 -18.24 35.18 -4.11
CA VAL A 598 -18.29 36.26 -3.10
C VAL A 598 -16.88 36.78 -2.81
N GLY A 599 -15.90 35.89 -2.66
CA GLY A 599 -14.50 36.24 -2.45
C GLY A 599 -13.92 37.04 -3.61
N THR A 600 -14.19 36.61 -4.84
CA THR A 600 -13.74 37.30 -6.05
C THR A 600 -14.36 38.69 -6.18
N LEU A 601 -15.66 38.81 -5.98
CA LEU A 601 -16.35 40.09 -6.00
C LEU A 601 -15.90 41.01 -4.87
N SER A 602 -15.75 40.50 -3.67
CA SER A 602 -15.29 41.25 -2.49
C SER A 602 -13.87 41.80 -2.66
N MET A 603 -13.08 41.28 -3.58
CA MET A 603 -11.72 41.77 -3.85
C MET A 603 -11.70 43.23 -4.30
N PHE A 604 -12.78 43.70 -4.90
CA PHE A 604 -12.92 45.08 -5.36
C PHE A 604 -13.33 46.07 -4.23
N PHE A 605 -13.92 45.55 -3.13
CA PHE A 605 -14.50 46.40 -2.07
C PHE A 605 -13.81 46.18 -0.72
N VAL A 606 -13.70 44.94 -0.26
CA VAL A 606 -13.21 44.58 1.10
C VAL A 606 -12.22 43.45 1.01
N LYS A 607 -10.93 43.77 0.80
CA LYS A 607 -9.86 42.78 0.62
C LYS A 607 -9.81 41.70 1.70
N ARG A 608 -10.03 42.05 2.98
CA ARG A 608 -9.97 41.06 4.07
C ARG A 608 -11.08 40.01 3.96
N ALA A 609 -12.29 40.44 3.65
CA ALA A 609 -13.42 39.54 3.41
C ALA A 609 -13.15 38.63 2.19
N ALA A 610 -12.57 39.22 1.11
CA ALA A 610 -12.21 38.47 -0.07
C ALA A 610 -11.23 37.33 0.22
N TYR A 611 -10.15 37.59 0.96
CA TYR A 611 -9.16 36.59 1.32
C TYR A 611 -9.78 35.47 2.18
N LEU A 612 -10.60 35.82 3.16
CA LEU A 612 -11.24 34.83 4.04
C LEU A 612 -12.28 34.00 3.27
N SER A 613 -13.05 34.62 2.36
CA SER A 613 -14.04 33.92 1.54
C SER A 613 -13.37 32.96 0.54
N LEU A 614 -12.27 33.38 -0.11
CA LEU A 614 -11.49 32.51 -1.01
C LEU A 614 -10.83 31.35 -0.24
N LEU A 615 -10.33 31.59 0.96
CA LEU A 615 -9.81 30.54 1.82
C LEU A 615 -10.92 29.55 2.21
N ALA A 616 -12.07 30.04 2.66
CA ALA A 616 -13.20 29.20 3.04
C ALA A 616 -13.69 28.35 1.86
N SER A 617 -13.73 28.92 0.64
CA SER A 617 -14.14 28.19 -0.56
C SER A 617 -13.28 26.94 -0.83
N MET A 618 -11.96 27.01 -0.55
CA MET A 618 -11.03 25.88 -0.72
C MET A 618 -11.09 24.87 0.43
N LEU A 619 -11.53 25.26 1.63
CA LEU A 619 -11.53 24.41 2.82
C LEU A 619 -12.83 23.60 3.00
N ILE A 620 -13.95 24.05 2.46
CA ILE A 620 -15.27 23.45 2.69
C ILE A 620 -15.33 22.01 2.16
N ILE A 621 -14.86 21.74 0.96
CA ILE A 621 -14.93 20.40 0.36
C ILE A 621 -14.07 19.40 1.11
N PRO A 622 -12.77 19.64 1.40
CA PRO A 622 -11.99 18.71 2.21
C PRO A 622 -12.53 18.54 3.64
N MET A 623 -13.11 19.58 4.27
CA MET A 623 -13.78 19.43 5.57
C MET A 623 -15.00 18.50 5.49
N TYR A 624 -15.86 18.68 4.48
CA TYR A 624 -16.98 17.77 4.23
C TYR A 624 -16.47 16.34 4.06
N TRP A 625 -15.42 16.12 3.26
CA TRP A 625 -14.85 14.79 3.02
C TRP A 625 -14.32 14.17 4.31
N THR A 626 -13.67 14.96 5.15
CA THR A 626 -13.22 14.53 6.48
C THR A 626 -14.37 14.11 7.40
N LEU A 627 -15.45 14.90 7.43
CA LEU A 627 -16.64 14.57 8.21
C LEU A 627 -17.32 13.30 7.70
N MET A 628 -17.44 13.14 6.39
CA MET A 628 -17.97 11.91 5.80
C MET A 628 -17.08 10.70 6.09
N THR A 629 -15.75 10.87 6.10
CA THR A 629 -14.79 9.81 6.45
C THR A 629 -15.05 9.23 7.85
N VAL A 630 -15.43 10.06 8.83
CA VAL A 630 -15.69 9.59 10.20
C VAL A 630 -17.15 9.16 10.41
N SER A 631 -18.06 9.58 9.55
CA SER A 631 -19.49 9.28 9.66
C SER A 631 -19.90 8.01 8.92
N THR A 632 -19.14 7.60 7.92
CA THR A 632 -19.38 6.35 7.17
C THR A 632 -18.60 5.19 7.80
N HIS A 633 -19.15 3.98 7.71
CA HIS A 633 -18.45 2.77 8.12
C HIS A 633 -17.26 2.58 7.16
N GLY A 634 -16.07 2.87 7.66
CA GLY A 634 -14.85 2.80 6.89
C GLY A 634 -14.23 1.41 6.90
N ASN A 635 -13.21 1.23 6.05
CA ASN A 635 -12.36 0.06 5.98
C ASN A 635 -11.69 -0.20 7.34
N GLN A 636 -12.04 -1.31 7.97
CA GLN A 636 -11.48 -1.68 9.27
C GLN A 636 -10.02 -2.13 9.12
N SER A 637 -9.72 -2.94 8.11
CA SER A 637 -8.36 -3.48 7.90
C SER A 637 -7.38 -2.44 7.32
N LEU A 638 -7.79 -1.66 6.33
CA LEU A 638 -6.97 -0.65 5.65
C LEU A 638 -7.68 0.71 5.63
N PRO A 639 -7.20 1.70 6.39
CA PRO A 639 -7.86 3.00 6.51
C PRO A 639 -7.84 3.76 5.18
N THR A 640 -9.00 4.30 4.78
CA THR A 640 -9.15 5.12 3.59
C THR A 640 -10.09 6.29 3.84
N ALA A 641 -9.89 7.39 3.11
CA ALA A 641 -10.84 8.49 3.10
C ALA A 641 -12.17 8.08 2.46
N TYR A 642 -13.23 8.82 2.76
CA TYR A 642 -14.57 8.61 2.20
C TYR A 642 -14.53 8.32 0.69
N THR A 643 -15.30 7.33 0.27
CA THR A 643 -15.24 6.79 -1.10
C THR A 643 -16.22 7.43 -2.07
N GLY A 644 -17.06 8.38 -1.58
CA GLY A 644 -18.12 9.01 -2.37
C GLY A 644 -19.42 8.19 -2.42
N SER A 645 -20.46 8.79 -2.99
CA SER A 645 -21.81 8.19 -3.04
C SER A 645 -21.92 7.00 -4.00
N ASN A 646 -21.10 6.95 -5.05
CA ASN A 646 -21.11 5.82 -6.01
C ASN A 646 -20.76 4.47 -5.38
N SER A 647 -19.95 4.46 -4.32
CA SER A 647 -19.59 3.21 -3.65
C SER A 647 -20.72 2.65 -2.76
N GLN A 648 -21.69 3.48 -2.36
CA GLN A 648 -22.83 3.00 -1.59
C GLN A 648 -23.86 2.24 -2.46
N GLN A 649 -23.90 2.48 -3.76
CA GLN A 649 -24.75 1.73 -4.70
C GLN A 649 -24.19 0.34 -5.04
N GLN A 650 -22.90 0.10 -4.82
CA GLN A 650 -22.28 -1.22 -4.98
C GLN A 650 -22.49 -2.16 -3.79
N ASN A 651 -22.99 -1.66 -2.66
CA ASN A 651 -23.34 -2.46 -1.47
C ASN A 651 -24.78 -2.94 -1.45
N GLY A 652 -25.39 -3.22 -2.60
CA GLY A 652 -26.63 -3.97 -2.71
C GLY A 652 -26.40 -5.43 -2.27
N PRO A 653 -27.47 -6.20 -1.94
CA PRO A 653 -27.33 -7.61 -1.47
C PRO A 653 -26.58 -8.54 -2.42
N ASN A 654 -26.24 -8.10 -3.63
CA ASN A 654 -25.48 -8.85 -4.65
C ASN A 654 -24.16 -8.17 -5.07
N ALA A 655 -23.66 -7.18 -4.34
CA ALA A 655 -22.37 -6.58 -4.67
C ALA A 655 -21.23 -7.53 -4.25
N PRO A 656 -20.16 -7.70 -5.06
CA PRO A 656 -18.95 -8.38 -4.61
C PRO A 656 -18.41 -7.63 -3.38
N ARG A 657 -18.29 -8.33 -2.26
CA ARG A 657 -17.64 -7.78 -1.06
C ARG A 657 -16.22 -7.33 -1.44
N PRO A 658 -15.73 -6.18 -0.92
CA PRO A 658 -14.32 -5.82 -1.09
C PRO A 658 -13.46 -7.00 -0.61
N GLN A 659 -12.53 -7.45 -1.46
CA GLN A 659 -11.53 -8.45 -1.10
C GLN A 659 -10.74 -7.97 0.12
N GLY A 660 -11.03 -8.52 1.27
CA GLY A 660 -10.39 -8.18 2.54
C GLY A 660 -10.74 -9.13 3.67
N ASP A 661 -11.88 -9.79 3.59
CA ASP A 661 -12.31 -10.79 4.58
C ASP A 661 -12.74 -12.07 3.85
N GLY A 662 -11.77 -12.88 3.44
CA GLY A 662 -11.98 -14.27 2.99
C GLY A 662 -12.29 -15.22 4.16
N GLY A 663 -13.05 -14.77 5.17
CA GLY A 663 -13.57 -15.65 6.21
C GLY A 663 -14.84 -16.36 5.75
N PRO A 664 -15.11 -17.58 6.24
CA PRO A 664 -16.39 -18.28 6.05
C PRO A 664 -17.55 -17.37 6.47
N ASN A 665 -18.75 -17.59 5.90
CA ASN A 665 -19.95 -16.84 6.26
C ASN A 665 -20.03 -16.64 7.77
N SER A 666 -20.38 -15.44 8.23
CA SER A 666 -20.29 -15.04 9.64
C SER A 666 -20.98 -16.01 10.62
N ASN A 667 -21.97 -16.79 10.18
CA ASN A 667 -22.62 -17.83 10.97
C ASN A 667 -21.77 -19.10 11.02
N ASP A 668 -21.19 -19.54 9.91
CA ASP A 668 -20.37 -20.75 9.84
C ASP A 668 -19.06 -20.57 10.63
N SER A 669 -18.50 -19.35 10.66
CA SER A 669 -17.28 -19.05 11.42
C SER A 669 -17.52 -19.05 12.93
N SER A 670 -18.70 -18.62 13.41
CA SER A 670 -19.02 -18.63 14.84
C SER A 670 -19.32 -20.04 15.36
N GLU A 671 -19.98 -20.88 14.55
CA GLU A 671 -20.21 -22.27 14.87
C GLU A 671 -18.91 -23.07 14.90
N MET A 672 -18.04 -22.87 13.90
CA MET A 672 -16.71 -23.48 13.86
C MET A 672 -15.87 -23.07 15.07
N LEU A 673 -15.86 -21.79 15.44
CA LEU A 673 -15.13 -21.32 16.61
C LEU A 673 -15.63 -21.98 17.89
N THR A 674 -16.95 -22.10 18.06
CA THR A 674 -17.57 -22.78 19.22
C THR A 674 -17.17 -24.25 19.26
N TYR A 675 -17.19 -24.93 18.12
CA TYR A 675 -16.75 -26.32 17.99
C TYR A 675 -15.28 -26.49 18.36
N LEU A 676 -14.40 -25.65 17.81
CA LEU A 676 -12.96 -25.67 18.09
C LEU A 676 -12.69 -25.44 19.58
N GLN A 677 -13.32 -24.45 20.22
CA GLN A 677 -13.16 -24.17 21.64
C GLN A 677 -13.60 -25.37 22.52
N ALA A 678 -14.67 -26.05 22.13
CA ALA A 678 -15.15 -27.21 22.86
C ALA A 678 -14.24 -28.45 22.76
N ASN A 679 -13.51 -28.57 21.62
CA ASN A 679 -12.76 -29.79 21.29
C ASN A 679 -11.22 -29.60 21.35
N THR A 680 -10.73 -28.48 21.87
CA THR A 680 -9.30 -28.17 21.95
C THR A 680 -8.84 -27.69 23.32
N GLN A 681 -9.59 -28.00 24.39
CA GLN A 681 -9.26 -27.55 25.74
C GLN A 681 -7.98 -28.19 26.30
N ASP A 682 -7.60 -29.33 25.75
CA ASP A 682 -6.47 -30.18 26.14
C ASP A 682 -5.25 -30.01 25.20
N VAL A 683 -5.31 -29.14 24.19
CA VAL A 683 -4.22 -28.86 23.24
C VAL A 683 -3.86 -27.38 23.25
N GLU A 684 -2.61 -27.06 22.88
CA GLU A 684 -2.09 -25.70 22.90
C GLU A 684 -2.77 -24.82 21.85
N TYR A 685 -2.74 -25.26 20.59
CA TYR A 685 -3.29 -24.50 19.47
C TYR A 685 -4.78 -24.76 19.30
N LEU A 686 -5.54 -23.66 19.12
CA LEU A 686 -6.95 -23.74 18.78
C LEU A 686 -7.14 -24.40 17.40
N VAL A 687 -6.32 -24.01 16.44
CA VAL A 687 -6.32 -24.51 15.06
C VAL A 687 -5.09 -24.00 14.31
N ALA A 688 -4.65 -24.72 13.29
CA ALA A 688 -3.75 -24.21 12.28
C ALA A 688 -4.52 -23.69 11.07
N VAL A 689 -4.09 -22.54 10.52
CA VAL A 689 -4.73 -21.89 9.36
C VAL A 689 -3.67 -21.52 8.31
N PRO A 690 -4.01 -21.43 7.02
CA PRO A 690 -3.05 -21.07 5.97
C PRO A 690 -2.40 -19.70 6.17
N SER A 691 -3.16 -18.71 6.67
CA SER A 691 -2.66 -17.33 6.83
C SER A 691 -3.31 -16.62 8.02
N SER A 692 -2.68 -15.55 8.46
CA SER A 692 -3.22 -14.68 9.51
C SER A 692 -4.58 -14.06 9.16
N GLN A 693 -4.87 -13.88 7.87
CA GLN A 693 -6.15 -13.32 7.42
C GLN A 693 -7.34 -14.19 7.82
N GLN A 694 -7.13 -15.51 7.97
CA GLN A 694 -8.15 -16.46 8.39
C GLN A 694 -8.22 -16.64 9.91
N GLY A 695 -7.11 -16.37 10.63
CA GLY A 695 -7.00 -16.67 12.06
C GLY A 695 -7.03 -15.48 13.01
N SER A 696 -6.76 -14.26 12.56
CA SER A 696 -6.56 -13.10 13.44
C SER A 696 -7.81 -12.79 14.29
N SER A 697 -9.01 -12.91 13.73
CA SER A 697 -10.25 -12.69 14.47
C SER A 697 -10.44 -13.70 15.61
N TRP A 698 -10.01 -14.95 15.41
CA TRP A 698 -10.09 -15.98 16.45
C TRP A 698 -9.07 -15.76 17.57
N VAL A 699 -7.87 -15.28 17.23
CA VAL A 699 -6.89 -14.84 18.24
C VAL A 699 -7.48 -13.74 19.12
N ILE A 700 -8.08 -12.70 18.51
CA ILE A 700 -8.68 -11.58 19.26
C ILE A 700 -9.82 -12.04 20.14
N GLN A 701 -10.71 -12.93 19.63
CA GLN A 701 -11.89 -13.39 20.37
C GLN A 701 -11.56 -14.35 21.49
N THR A 702 -10.51 -15.16 21.35
CA THR A 702 -10.22 -16.27 22.31
C THR A 702 -8.97 -16.03 23.14
N GLY A 703 -8.04 -15.19 22.67
CA GLY A 703 -6.70 -15.03 23.26
C GLY A 703 -5.84 -16.30 23.18
N ARG A 704 -6.24 -17.29 22.35
CA ARG A 704 -5.55 -18.58 22.21
C ARG A 704 -4.63 -18.59 20.99
N PRO A 705 -3.57 -19.42 21.00
CA PRO A 705 -2.74 -19.66 19.83
C PRO A 705 -3.54 -20.16 18.62
N VAL A 706 -3.30 -19.55 17.47
CA VAL A 706 -3.75 -19.98 16.15
C VAL A 706 -2.54 -20.00 15.24
N LEU A 707 -2.13 -21.17 14.79
CA LEU A 707 -0.91 -21.36 14.00
C LEU A 707 -1.10 -20.81 12.59
N TYR A 708 -0.33 -19.79 12.21
CA TYR A 708 -0.33 -19.22 10.85
C TYR A 708 0.71 -19.93 9.99
N MET A 709 0.34 -21.06 9.36
CA MET A 709 1.25 -21.95 8.61
C MET A 709 2.03 -21.26 7.49
N GLY A 710 1.45 -20.22 6.91
CA GLY A 710 2.04 -19.42 5.82
C GLY A 710 2.19 -17.93 6.14
N GLY A 711 2.22 -17.54 7.40
CA GLY A 711 2.42 -16.17 7.85
C GLY A 711 1.28 -15.21 7.48
N PHE A 712 1.61 -13.99 7.10
CA PHE A 712 0.61 -12.96 6.78
C PHE A 712 -0.22 -13.30 5.54
N GLY A 713 0.44 -13.60 4.43
CA GLY A 713 -0.18 -13.83 3.12
C GLY A 713 -0.36 -15.30 2.74
N GLY A 714 0.05 -16.21 3.60
CA GLY A 714 -0.02 -17.66 3.34
C GLY A 714 1.18 -18.22 2.54
N GLN A 715 2.20 -17.41 2.28
CA GLN A 715 3.32 -17.80 1.40
C GLN A 715 4.64 -18.05 2.15
N ASP A 716 4.72 -17.69 3.41
CA ASP A 716 5.90 -17.91 4.23
C ASP A 716 6.05 -19.40 4.59
N ASP A 717 7.28 -19.88 4.70
CA ASP A 717 7.59 -21.25 5.15
C ASP A 717 7.74 -21.29 6.67
N VAL A 718 6.63 -21.02 7.39
CA VAL A 718 6.62 -20.93 8.86
C VAL A 718 6.79 -22.31 9.48
N VAL A 719 6.09 -23.32 8.94
CA VAL A 719 6.14 -24.72 9.37
C VAL A 719 6.22 -25.67 8.19
N SER A 720 6.95 -26.75 8.35
CA SER A 720 7.03 -27.87 7.43
C SER A 720 5.93 -28.93 7.73
N VAL A 721 5.81 -29.93 6.87
CA VAL A 721 4.92 -31.09 7.12
C VAL A 721 5.41 -31.87 8.33
N GLU A 722 6.73 -31.99 8.49
CA GLU A 722 7.37 -32.65 9.63
C GLU A 722 7.05 -31.95 10.95
N ASP A 723 7.12 -30.60 10.98
CA ASP A 723 6.75 -29.81 12.17
C ASP A 723 5.27 -30.02 12.53
N LEU A 724 4.37 -30.01 11.55
CA LEU A 724 2.95 -30.24 11.78
C LEU A 724 2.68 -31.66 12.32
N ALA A 725 3.37 -32.66 11.76
CA ALA A 725 3.23 -34.05 12.22
C ALA A 725 3.75 -34.21 13.66
N GLU A 726 4.85 -33.56 14.01
CA GLU A 726 5.40 -33.55 15.37
C GLU A 726 4.46 -32.86 16.35
N MET A 727 3.91 -31.67 16.02
CA MET A 727 2.94 -30.95 16.86
C MET A 727 1.67 -31.78 17.11
N VAL A 728 1.20 -32.53 16.11
CA VAL A 728 0.07 -33.43 16.26
C VAL A 728 0.44 -34.63 17.17
N ALA A 729 1.59 -35.23 16.97
CA ALA A 729 2.07 -36.35 17.76
C ALA A 729 2.31 -35.97 19.23
N ASN A 730 2.76 -34.76 19.49
CA ASN A 730 2.99 -34.19 20.83
C ASN A 730 1.65 -33.76 21.51
N GLY A 731 0.52 -33.75 20.80
CA GLY A 731 -0.76 -33.26 21.30
C GLY A 731 -0.85 -31.72 21.42
N GLU A 732 -0.04 -30.99 20.72
CA GLU A 732 -0.04 -29.52 20.70
C GLU A 732 -1.07 -28.99 19.72
N LEU A 733 -1.29 -29.71 18.60
CA LEU A 733 -2.21 -29.35 17.53
C LEU A 733 -3.15 -30.53 17.21
N ARG A 734 -4.44 -30.24 17.02
CA ARG A 734 -5.45 -31.27 16.67
C ARG A 734 -6.20 -30.92 15.39
N TYR A 735 -6.46 -29.65 15.11
CA TYR A 735 -7.27 -29.22 13.98
C TYR A 735 -6.47 -28.34 13.01
N VAL A 736 -6.67 -28.60 11.73
CA VAL A 736 -6.10 -27.82 10.64
C VAL A 736 -7.22 -27.37 9.71
N LEU A 737 -7.44 -26.07 9.58
CA LEU A 737 -8.30 -25.50 8.55
C LEU A 737 -7.45 -25.30 7.29
N TYR A 738 -7.83 -25.90 6.18
CA TYR A 738 -7.05 -25.85 4.95
C TYR A 738 -7.96 -25.61 3.75
N GLY A 739 -7.44 -24.88 2.74
CA GLY A 739 -8.22 -24.43 1.59
C GLY A 739 -8.46 -22.92 1.63
N GLY A 740 -9.23 -22.40 0.68
CA GLY A 740 -9.41 -20.95 0.46
C GLY A 740 -8.48 -20.43 -0.63
N ASP A 741 -8.53 -19.10 -0.87
CA ASP A 741 -7.92 -18.47 -2.03
C ASP A 741 -6.39 -18.30 -1.94
N ARG A 742 -5.76 -18.50 -0.78
CA ARG A 742 -4.33 -18.20 -0.56
C ARG A 742 -3.68 -19.19 0.42
N GLY A 743 -2.38 -19.42 0.20
CA GLY A 743 -1.52 -20.14 1.15
C GLY A 743 -1.64 -21.66 1.11
N ASN A 744 -2.18 -22.23 0.05
CA ASN A 744 -2.25 -23.67 -0.11
C ASN A 744 -0.93 -24.21 -0.64
N LYS A 745 -0.29 -25.09 0.16
CA LYS A 745 0.93 -25.81 -0.18
C LYS A 745 0.57 -27.26 -0.47
N GLU A 746 1.07 -27.80 -1.58
CA GLU A 746 0.68 -29.14 -2.06
C GLU A 746 1.13 -30.27 -1.12
N ASP A 747 2.28 -30.12 -0.50
CA ASP A 747 2.84 -31.04 0.48
C ASP A 747 1.96 -31.14 1.74
N ILE A 748 1.51 -30.02 2.29
CA ILE A 748 0.58 -29.95 3.42
C ILE A 748 -0.77 -30.56 3.03
N ALA A 749 -1.29 -30.23 1.84
CA ALA A 749 -2.56 -30.81 1.36
C ALA A 749 -2.50 -32.33 1.26
N ASN A 750 -1.41 -32.87 0.72
CA ASN A 750 -1.19 -34.32 0.58
C ASN A 750 -1.05 -35.01 1.95
N TRP A 751 -0.35 -34.39 2.88
CA TRP A 751 -0.22 -34.88 4.24
C TRP A 751 -1.57 -34.89 4.97
N LEU A 752 -2.37 -33.84 4.89
CA LEU A 752 -3.70 -33.77 5.48
C LEU A 752 -4.63 -34.86 4.93
N ALA A 753 -4.60 -35.08 3.62
CA ALA A 753 -5.41 -36.10 2.96
C ALA A 753 -5.04 -37.54 3.38
N SER A 754 -3.76 -37.78 3.71
CA SER A 754 -3.26 -39.11 4.09
C SER A 754 -3.32 -39.39 5.61
N SER A 755 -3.18 -38.35 6.45
CA SER A 755 -2.91 -38.47 7.87
C SER A 755 -4.05 -37.93 8.76
N CYS A 756 -4.99 -37.17 8.21
CA CYS A 756 -6.05 -36.51 8.96
C CYS A 756 -7.44 -36.89 8.42
N SER A 757 -8.46 -36.73 9.22
CA SER A 757 -9.85 -36.97 8.85
C SER A 757 -10.62 -35.65 8.69
N VAL A 758 -11.46 -35.55 7.66
CA VAL A 758 -12.31 -34.39 7.43
C VAL A 758 -13.41 -34.31 8.49
N VAL A 759 -13.61 -33.14 9.09
CA VAL A 759 -14.74 -32.86 9.96
C VAL A 759 -15.95 -32.53 9.08
N SER A 760 -16.90 -33.49 8.98
CA SER A 760 -18.01 -33.44 8.00
C SER A 760 -18.91 -32.22 8.16
N GLU A 761 -19.06 -31.70 9.37
CA GLU A 761 -19.90 -30.54 9.71
C GLU A 761 -19.35 -29.23 9.07
N PHE A 762 -18.05 -29.19 8.83
CA PHE A 762 -17.34 -28.02 8.28
C PHE A 762 -16.62 -28.35 6.95
N SER A 763 -17.04 -29.39 6.26
CA SER A 763 -16.66 -29.69 4.91
C SER A 763 -17.68 -29.05 3.97
N ASN A 764 -17.33 -28.02 3.25
CA ASN A 764 -18.13 -27.54 2.13
C ASN A 764 -18.05 -28.57 1.00
N GLN A 765 -18.77 -29.69 1.14
CA GLN A 765 -19.14 -30.51 0.00
C GLN A 765 -20.07 -29.63 -0.85
N SER A 766 -19.57 -29.13 -1.96
CA SER A 766 -20.42 -28.58 -3.02
C SER A 766 -21.43 -29.68 -3.40
N ASN A 767 -22.63 -29.62 -2.80
CA ASN A 767 -23.77 -30.38 -3.30
C ASN A 767 -23.91 -30.00 -4.78
N GLY A 768 -23.52 -30.94 -5.63
CA GLY A 768 -23.60 -30.82 -7.09
C GLY A 768 -25.03 -30.71 -7.58
N GLN A 769 -25.62 -29.57 -7.43
CA GLN A 769 -26.79 -29.12 -8.21
C GLN A 769 -26.84 -27.58 -8.15
N ASN A 770 -26.62 -26.98 -9.34
CA ASN A 770 -26.83 -25.57 -9.64
C ASN A 770 -25.81 -24.54 -9.09
N GLN A 771 -24.56 -24.64 -9.50
CA GLN A 771 -23.76 -23.41 -9.68
C GLN A 771 -23.81 -23.01 -11.17
N ALA A 772 -24.67 -22.05 -11.47
CA ALA A 772 -24.54 -21.25 -12.67
C ALA A 772 -23.15 -20.57 -12.60
N GLN A 773 -22.23 -21.00 -13.46
CA GLN A 773 -20.99 -20.30 -13.71
C GLN A 773 -21.32 -18.86 -14.09
N GLY A 774 -20.99 -17.90 -13.22
CA GLY A 774 -20.93 -16.50 -13.62
C GLY A 774 -19.91 -16.33 -14.73
N PRO A 775 -20.08 -15.34 -15.61
CA PRO A 775 -19.22 -15.16 -16.79
C PRO A 775 -17.81 -14.64 -16.48
N ASP A 776 -17.45 -14.49 -15.23
CA ASP A 776 -16.13 -14.01 -14.80
C ASP A 776 -15.28 -15.22 -14.40
N GLY A 777 -14.22 -15.47 -15.17
CA GLY A 777 -13.25 -16.55 -15.00
C GLY A 777 -12.39 -16.46 -13.72
N GLY A 778 -13.01 -16.29 -12.57
CA GLY A 778 -12.45 -16.61 -11.26
C GLY A 778 -12.45 -18.14 -11.12
N GLY A 779 -11.29 -18.74 -10.87
CA GLY A 779 -11.18 -20.17 -10.59
C GLY A 779 -12.14 -20.55 -9.44
N PRO A 780 -12.48 -21.83 -9.30
CA PRO A 780 -13.44 -22.29 -8.29
C PRO A 780 -12.94 -21.80 -6.92
N ASN A 781 -13.75 -21.02 -6.20
CA ASN A 781 -13.54 -20.74 -4.79
C ASN A 781 -13.33 -22.07 -4.09
N GLN A 782 -12.09 -22.40 -3.74
CA GLN A 782 -11.81 -23.60 -2.96
C GLN A 782 -12.31 -23.33 -1.55
N ALA A 783 -13.41 -23.96 -1.20
CA ALA A 783 -13.97 -23.88 0.13
C ALA A 783 -12.94 -24.41 1.15
N SER A 784 -12.76 -23.70 2.25
CA SER A 784 -11.92 -24.17 3.35
C SER A 784 -12.54 -25.41 4.01
N THR A 785 -11.72 -26.40 4.31
CA THR A 785 -12.13 -27.67 4.95
C THR A 785 -11.40 -27.81 6.28
N LEU A 786 -12.14 -28.18 7.33
CA LEU A 786 -11.56 -28.46 8.65
C LEU A 786 -11.15 -29.93 8.72
N TYR A 787 -9.88 -30.19 9.02
CA TYR A 787 -9.29 -31.51 9.24
C TYR A 787 -9.03 -31.73 10.72
N MET A 788 -9.27 -32.94 11.18
CA MET A 788 -8.89 -33.43 12.51
C MET A 788 -7.75 -34.43 12.36
N CYS A 789 -6.62 -34.13 12.96
CA CYS A 789 -5.39 -34.93 12.96
C CYS A 789 -5.24 -35.62 14.34
N LYS A 790 -4.73 -36.88 14.37
CA LYS A 790 -4.55 -37.68 15.59
C LYS A 790 -3.15 -38.29 15.61
#